data_2e4934a09aa2ebf561917c1c14a4f5e6
#
_entry.id   2e4934a09aa2ebf561917c1c14a4f5e6
#
_cell.length_a   1.000
_cell.length_b   1.000
_cell.length_c   1.000
_cell.angle_alpha   90.00
_cell.angle_beta   90.00
_cell.angle_gamma   90.00
#
_symmetry.space_group_name_H-M   'P 1'
#
loop_
_entity.id
_entity.type
_entity.pdbx_description
1 polymer ?
#
loop_
_entity_poly.entity_id
_entity_poly.type
_entity_poly.pdbx_seq_one_letter_code
_entity_poly.pdbx_strand_id
1 'polypeptide(L)'
;DGQWLTDENADEFIGDGFGGQNSIIFVGDKKDINSLRKIEFLHHPKNNVKEVYLVGSMNDWNQNTHRMLKTETGAYSISLLLEPDEYHYKFVEDGMNWIADQNAKSFVDDGFEGKNSVIIVDGSYEKVTIKKKDGIFLDYGIQTLQNLETVNPLTPIKIEFRTKAHRDDVEKVDLIKDDKRIKMNKIAEDGSFDYFQTIIILNNEDEEFDYCFAYHDGEEELYLLNGEFSNTKDKAKYFHYSKENVPPFLTPDWVKDGVIYQIFPDRFYNGNPKNDPDFSEWYYEGINIAPTKGELHPKYTQYFHNVDDWYDVSGLTKSPFHAPDHEGNQPDYNSFYGGDIEGVRQKLDYLEDLGITIIYFNPLFQAKSNHKYDAVDYMKLDSHFGTDADFKIFVDEAHERGIRIIIDCAFNHTGETFFAFQKGLKEGPDSEYYNWYEWKKWPMPDPDSTANFKPLDYYECWWGFGEMPNLNFDLNEINPSENGIKNINLAKPNWEVVNYVLNVAEYWLSDMDIDGFRLDVPNEVPFWFWKLFREKVKSIKPDAYLVGELWSNAVDWVNDDYFDAVMNYAYFKDPVMRFFNMRKCNAKTFDRDLKQGLLSYPTQSTQIMMNLIDSHDTYRYLESAGGDISRLKMAVFFQMTYVGVPHIWYGDEIGMMGANDPDCRRPFNWHYTEDAEKVSLRDYYKKLIEIRKENSCLRTGSFSTLIADGMVYGFLRSDENSSVAIIINNDTKVRLVKIPIDKKAVIELLTEKEFIIKDGKLEIELDAMSGVVLR
;
A
#
# COMPACT_ATOMS: atom_id res chain seq x y z
N ASP A 1 11.32 35.52 -22.63
CA ASP A 1 9.90 35.29 -22.93
C ASP A 1 9.17 34.42 -21.91
N GLY A 2 9.81 34.03 -20.78
CA GLY A 2 9.17 33.34 -19.65
C GLY A 2 8.85 31.86 -19.87
N GLN A 3 9.40 31.22 -20.90
CA GLN A 3 9.33 29.77 -21.04
C GLN A 3 10.46 29.10 -20.25
N TRP A 4 10.12 28.16 -19.37
CA TRP A 4 11.07 27.27 -18.73
C TRP A 4 11.43 26.17 -19.72
N LEU A 5 12.71 25.99 -20.00
CA LEU A 5 13.23 24.95 -20.89
C LEU A 5 14.10 23.99 -20.07
N THR A 6 13.88 22.70 -20.29
CA THR A 6 14.75 21.64 -19.76
C THR A 6 16.01 21.57 -20.62
N ASP A 7 17.19 21.49 -20.01
CA ASP A 7 18.44 21.27 -20.72
C ASP A 7 18.55 19.79 -21.16
N GLU A 8 18.48 19.54 -22.45
CA GLU A 8 18.54 18.17 -23.01
C GLU A 8 19.90 17.47 -22.76
N ASN A 9 20.94 18.22 -22.37
CA ASN A 9 22.26 17.69 -22.07
C ASN A 9 22.52 17.54 -20.56
N ALA A 10 21.51 17.73 -19.72
CA ALA A 10 21.65 17.52 -18.27
C ALA A 10 21.98 16.07 -17.92
N ASP A 11 22.73 15.88 -16.84
CA ASP A 11 23.10 14.53 -16.38
C ASP A 11 21.92 13.73 -15.87
N GLU A 12 20.96 14.39 -15.22
CA GLU A 12 19.72 13.78 -14.71
C GLU A 12 18.54 14.76 -14.80
N PHE A 13 17.32 14.23 -14.63
CA PHE A 13 16.08 15.00 -14.62
C PHE A 13 15.22 14.64 -13.42
N ILE A 14 14.64 15.63 -12.77
CA ILE A 14 13.67 15.43 -11.68
C ILE A 14 12.35 16.14 -12.01
N GLY A 15 11.24 15.53 -11.66
CA GLY A 15 9.91 16.14 -11.85
C GLY A 15 9.80 17.46 -11.09
N ASP A 16 9.27 18.49 -11.74
CA ASP A 16 9.09 19.83 -11.15
C ASP A 16 7.80 19.99 -10.32
N GLY A 17 7.03 18.90 -10.19
CA GLY A 17 5.74 18.89 -9.49
C GLY A 17 4.55 19.43 -10.30
N PHE A 18 4.79 19.94 -11.51
CA PHE A 18 3.76 20.56 -12.37
C PHE A 18 3.64 19.89 -13.74
N GLY A 19 4.15 18.66 -13.86
CA GLY A 19 4.14 17.90 -15.12
C GLY A 19 5.32 18.19 -16.05
N GLY A 20 6.27 19.02 -15.65
CA GLY A 20 7.54 19.29 -16.30
C GLY A 20 8.71 18.57 -15.62
N GLN A 21 9.94 18.90 -16.05
CA GLN A 21 11.19 18.38 -15.50
C GLN A 21 12.20 19.48 -15.28
N ASN A 22 12.87 19.45 -14.13
CA ASN A 22 14.06 20.22 -13.85
C ASN A 22 15.31 19.44 -14.30
N SER A 23 16.25 20.13 -14.95
CA SER A 23 17.54 19.58 -15.31
C SER A 23 18.48 19.59 -14.11
N ILE A 24 19.20 18.47 -13.89
CA ILE A 24 20.26 18.38 -12.89
C ILE A 24 21.59 18.23 -13.61
N ILE A 25 22.52 19.14 -13.34
CA ILE A 25 23.90 19.06 -13.84
C ILE A 25 24.81 18.85 -12.62
N PHE A 26 25.53 17.74 -12.63
CA PHE A 26 26.55 17.47 -11.61
C PHE A 26 27.83 18.26 -11.95
N VAL A 27 28.12 19.28 -11.17
CA VAL A 27 29.36 20.06 -11.30
C VAL A 27 30.39 19.50 -10.33
N GLY A 28 31.23 18.56 -10.80
CA GLY A 28 32.29 17.92 -10.01
C GLY A 28 32.71 16.56 -10.59
N ASP A 29 33.72 15.93 -9.99
CA ASP A 29 34.18 14.61 -10.38
C ASP A 29 33.04 13.59 -10.28
N LYS A 30 32.99 12.63 -11.24
CA LYS A 30 32.01 11.54 -11.24
C LYS A 30 31.86 10.97 -9.84
N LYS A 31 30.59 10.86 -9.37
CA LYS A 31 30.23 10.23 -8.08
C LYS A 31 31.13 9.02 -7.82
N ASP A 32 31.98 9.10 -6.82
CA ASP A 32 32.65 7.93 -6.27
C ASP A 32 31.64 7.22 -5.36
N ILE A 33 30.75 6.43 -6.01
CA ILE A 33 29.64 5.69 -5.36
C ILE A 33 30.11 4.71 -4.29
N ASN A 34 31.44 4.52 -4.13
CA ASN A 34 32.01 3.65 -3.12
C ASN A 34 32.51 4.40 -1.88
N SER A 35 32.27 5.70 -1.75
CA SER A 35 32.79 6.47 -0.62
C SER A 35 31.69 7.16 0.20
N LEU A 36 31.19 6.46 1.19
CA LEU A 36 30.29 7.03 2.19
C LEU A 36 30.99 8.10 3.02
N ARG A 37 30.22 9.08 3.47
CA ARG A 37 30.65 10.16 4.38
C ARG A 37 29.90 10.06 5.70
N LYS A 38 30.63 10.21 6.81
CA LYS A 38 30.03 10.29 8.14
C LYS A 38 29.49 11.68 8.37
N ILE A 39 28.18 11.80 8.62
CA ILE A 39 27.49 13.06 8.87
C ILE A 39 26.82 12.99 10.24
N GLU A 40 27.10 13.95 11.10
CA GLU A 40 26.47 14.09 12.39
C GLU A 40 25.38 15.17 12.31
N PHE A 41 24.16 14.81 12.73
CA PHE A 41 23.05 15.73 12.89
C PHE A 41 22.79 15.96 14.39
N LEU A 42 22.64 17.23 14.77
CA LEU A 42 22.46 17.65 16.16
C LEU A 42 21.25 18.57 16.28
N HIS A 43 20.34 18.25 17.17
CA HIS A 43 19.14 19.04 17.44
C HIS A 43 19.05 19.45 18.91
N HIS A 44 18.73 20.73 19.15
CA HIS A 44 18.51 21.31 20.49
C HIS A 44 17.05 21.72 20.63
N PRO A 45 16.17 20.85 21.20
CA PRO A 45 14.78 21.22 21.41
C PRO A 45 14.64 22.43 22.32
N LYS A 46 13.66 23.29 22.01
CA LYS A 46 13.34 24.46 22.84
C LYS A 46 12.52 24.08 24.07
N ASN A 47 11.77 22.98 23.98
CA ASN A 47 10.91 22.46 25.02
C ASN A 47 11.42 21.10 25.50
N ASN A 48 10.83 20.56 26.56
CA ASN A 48 11.14 19.20 26.97
C ASN A 48 10.37 18.23 26.06
N VAL A 49 11.09 17.56 25.15
CA VAL A 49 10.55 16.56 24.23
C VAL A 49 10.96 15.14 24.66
N LYS A 50 10.13 14.16 24.36
CA LYS A 50 10.38 12.75 24.71
C LYS A 50 11.27 12.08 23.67
N GLU A 51 11.06 12.39 22.39
CA GLU A 51 11.79 11.79 21.29
C GLU A 51 11.93 12.76 20.10
N VAL A 52 12.98 12.56 19.32
CA VAL A 52 13.24 13.32 18.10
C VAL A 52 13.65 12.35 17.00
N TYR A 53 13.13 12.58 15.80
CA TYR A 53 13.49 11.85 14.60
C TYR A 53 14.11 12.77 13.57
N LEU A 54 15.12 12.28 12.85
CA LEU A 54 15.63 12.91 11.65
C LEU A 54 14.86 12.38 10.45
N VAL A 55 14.26 13.25 9.67
CA VAL A 55 13.51 12.88 8.45
C VAL A 55 14.01 13.69 7.27
N GLY A 56 14.03 13.09 6.10
CA GLY A 56 14.52 13.76 4.90
C GLY A 56 14.62 12.84 3.68
N SER A 57 15.18 13.38 2.61
CA SER A 57 15.39 12.61 1.37
C SER A 57 16.28 11.37 1.55
N MET A 58 17.08 11.31 2.62
CA MET A 58 17.91 10.15 2.93
C MET A 58 17.11 8.93 3.43
N ASN A 59 15.88 9.13 3.89
CA ASN A 59 15.01 8.07 4.42
C ASN A 59 13.56 8.18 3.92
N ASP A 60 13.39 8.79 2.74
CA ASP A 60 12.09 8.98 2.10
C ASP A 60 11.05 9.66 3.02
N TRP A 61 11.52 10.57 3.87
CA TRP A 61 10.74 11.33 4.86
C TRP A 61 10.05 10.44 5.92
N ASN A 62 10.58 9.23 6.15
CA ASN A 62 10.02 8.28 7.11
C ASN A 62 10.32 8.72 8.54
N GLN A 63 9.29 9.02 9.31
CA GLN A 63 9.37 9.47 10.71
C GLN A 63 9.81 8.37 11.70
N ASN A 64 9.83 7.10 11.27
CA ASN A 64 10.02 5.97 12.19
C ASN A 64 11.41 5.32 12.09
N THR A 65 12.29 5.81 11.18
CA THR A 65 13.54 5.11 10.89
C THR A 65 14.80 5.70 11.50
N HIS A 66 14.83 7.00 11.78
CA HIS A 66 16.05 7.70 12.24
C HIS A 66 15.81 8.44 13.55
N ARG A 67 15.50 7.68 14.61
CA ARG A 67 15.36 8.22 15.96
C ARG A 67 16.71 8.72 16.46
N MET A 68 16.74 9.95 16.96
CA MET A 68 17.92 10.57 17.51
C MET A 68 18.12 10.21 18.99
N LEU A 69 19.36 10.03 19.42
CA LEU A 69 19.69 9.71 20.79
C LEU A 69 19.88 11.00 21.61
N LYS A 70 19.33 11.01 22.82
CA LYS A 70 19.51 12.14 23.75
C LYS A 70 20.90 12.10 24.34
N THR A 71 21.64 13.19 24.19
CA THR A 71 22.98 13.37 24.73
C THR A 71 22.94 13.77 26.22
N GLU A 72 24.07 13.68 26.91
CA GLU A 72 24.20 14.13 28.31
C GLU A 72 23.90 15.63 28.46
N THR A 73 24.08 16.42 27.42
CA THR A 73 23.79 17.86 27.39
C THR A 73 22.32 18.18 27.15
N GLY A 74 21.48 17.17 26.90
CA GLY A 74 20.05 17.31 26.61
C GLY A 74 19.73 17.60 25.16
N ALA A 75 20.73 17.68 24.28
CA ALA A 75 20.52 17.69 22.83
C ALA A 75 20.17 16.28 22.33
N TYR A 76 19.73 16.20 21.07
CA TYR A 76 19.53 14.93 20.36
C TYR A 76 20.49 14.84 19.19
N SER A 77 21.16 13.73 19.03
CA SER A 77 22.13 13.51 17.93
C SER A 77 21.90 12.18 17.23
N ILE A 78 22.27 12.17 15.94
CA ILE A 78 22.37 10.96 15.13
C ILE A 78 23.50 11.17 14.12
N SER A 79 24.29 10.12 13.88
CA SER A 79 25.26 10.12 12.79
C SER A 79 24.78 9.15 11.71
N LEU A 80 24.89 9.57 10.46
CA LEU A 80 24.56 8.75 9.29
C LEU A 80 25.76 8.61 8.37
N LEU A 81 25.81 7.51 7.65
CA LEU A 81 26.70 7.32 6.51
C LEU A 81 25.93 7.62 5.23
N LEU A 82 26.26 8.71 4.58
CA LEU A 82 25.58 9.19 3.37
C LEU A 82 26.51 9.19 2.17
N GLU A 83 25.99 8.89 1.01
CA GLU A 83 26.71 9.11 -0.26
C GLU A 83 26.90 10.60 -0.52
N PRO A 84 27.90 11.00 -1.32
CA PRO A 84 28.01 12.37 -1.78
C PRO A 84 26.77 12.77 -2.60
N ASP A 85 25.95 13.65 -2.04
CA ASP A 85 24.71 14.17 -2.66
C ASP A 85 24.17 15.38 -1.91
N GLU A 86 23.11 15.99 -2.40
CA GLU A 86 22.32 16.99 -1.70
C GLU A 86 21.14 16.31 -1.00
N TYR A 87 20.99 16.55 0.32
CA TYR A 87 19.90 16.01 1.12
C TYR A 87 19.07 17.12 1.72
N HIS A 88 17.75 16.95 1.66
CA HIS A 88 16.76 17.82 2.31
C HIS A 88 16.25 17.13 3.56
N TYR A 89 16.16 17.85 4.69
CA TYR A 89 15.78 17.22 5.97
C TYR A 89 15.10 18.17 6.93
N LYS A 90 14.42 17.58 7.94
CA LYS A 90 13.87 18.22 9.12
C LYS A 90 14.07 17.33 10.35
N PHE A 91 13.87 17.92 11.54
CA PHE A 91 13.68 17.18 12.78
C PHE A 91 12.19 17.08 13.08
N VAL A 92 11.74 15.94 13.60
CA VAL A 92 10.37 15.76 14.06
C VAL A 92 10.40 15.49 15.55
N GLU A 93 9.83 16.38 16.35
CA GLU A 93 9.69 16.27 17.79
C GLU A 93 8.35 15.64 18.15
N ASP A 94 8.38 14.60 19.01
CA ASP A 94 7.21 13.88 19.55
C ASP A 94 6.18 13.46 18.44
N GLY A 95 6.70 13.18 17.24
CA GLY A 95 5.90 12.74 16.10
C GLY A 95 5.05 13.81 15.40
N MET A 96 5.02 15.05 15.92
CA MET A 96 4.10 16.09 15.45
C MET A 96 4.77 17.36 14.96
N ASN A 97 5.86 17.79 15.61
CA ASN A 97 6.47 19.10 15.33
C ASN A 97 7.59 18.96 14.31
N TRP A 98 7.35 19.36 13.08
CA TRP A 98 8.33 19.36 12.00
C TRP A 98 9.16 20.64 12.01
N ILE A 99 10.44 20.53 12.31
CA ILE A 99 11.33 21.66 12.54
C ILE A 99 12.51 21.63 11.58
N ALA A 100 12.69 22.69 10.81
CA ALA A 100 13.90 22.87 10.03
C ALA A 100 15.10 23.13 10.96
N ASP A 101 16.25 22.57 10.63
CA ASP A 101 17.50 22.81 11.37
C ASP A 101 17.94 24.25 11.21
N GLN A 102 17.88 25.03 12.29
CA GLN A 102 18.26 26.43 12.28
C GLN A 102 19.75 26.65 12.00
N ASN A 103 20.58 25.60 12.13
CA ASN A 103 22.01 25.67 11.85
C ASN A 103 22.35 25.24 10.40
N ALA A 104 21.35 24.85 9.60
CA ALA A 104 21.57 24.50 8.21
C ALA A 104 22.08 25.71 7.41
N LYS A 105 23.02 25.45 6.48
CA LYS A 105 23.62 26.50 5.65
C LYS A 105 22.68 27.01 4.57
N SER A 106 21.73 26.22 4.15
CA SER A 106 20.74 26.55 3.11
C SER A 106 19.40 25.90 3.36
N PHE A 107 18.37 26.45 2.72
CA PHE A 107 16.99 26.00 2.86
C PHE A 107 16.29 26.01 1.52
N VAL A 108 15.37 25.07 1.32
CA VAL A 108 14.44 25.04 0.18
C VAL A 108 13.01 25.09 0.69
N ASP A 109 12.08 25.54 -0.13
CA ASP A 109 10.65 25.51 0.17
C ASP A 109 10.18 24.05 0.33
N ASP A 110 9.31 23.77 1.31
CA ASP A 110 8.82 22.42 1.57
C ASP A 110 7.48 22.14 0.88
N GLY A 111 6.92 23.13 0.18
CA GLY A 111 5.63 23.03 -0.49
C GLY A 111 4.41 23.25 0.42
N PHE A 112 4.61 23.49 1.74
CA PHE A 112 3.56 23.62 2.74
C PHE A 112 3.72 24.92 3.59
N GLU A 113 4.19 26.00 2.98
CA GLU A 113 4.50 27.30 3.63
C GLU A 113 5.69 27.25 4.63
N GLY A 114 6.44 26.14 4.66
CA GLY A 114 7.61 25.92 5.49
C GLY A 114 8.91 25.80 4.68
N LYS A 115 9.97 25.35 5.35
CA LYS A 115 11.29 25.15 4.73
C LYS A 115 11.88 23.82 5.14
N ASN A 116 12.52 23.14 4.18
CA ASN A 116 13.43 22.03 4.45
C ASN A 116 14.86 22.58 4.60
N SER A 117 15.61 22.03 5.54
CA SER A 117 17.05 22.25 5.67
C SER A 117 17.78 21.47 4.57
N VAL A 118 18.86 22.03 4.06
CA VAL A 118 19.67 21.39 3.02
C VAL A 118 21.09 21.13 3.53
N ILE A 119 21.58 19.91 3.30
CA ILE A 119 22.97 19.54 3.50
C ILE A 119 23.56 18.97 2.20
N ILE A 120 24.69 19.49 1.79
CA ILE A 120 25.46 18.98 0.65
C ILE A 120 26.58 18.11 1.23
N VAL A 121 26.49 16.82 0.99
CA VAL A 121 27.52 15.85 1.39
C VAL A 121 28.58 15.78 0.29
N ASP A 122 29.77 16.24 0.57
CA ASP A 122 30.87 16.31 -0.38
C ASP A 122 32.22 15.79 0.21
N GLY A 123 33.31 16.04 -0.49
CA GLY A 123 34.65 15.63 -0.07
C GLY A 123 35.18 16.27 1.22
N SER A 124 34.50 17.26 1.80
CA SER A 124 34.90 17.91 3.06
C SER A 124 34.58 17.09 4.31
N TYR A 125 33.68 16.10 4.17
CA TYR A 125 33.31 15.21 5.26
C TYR A 125 34.23 13.99 5.34
N GLU A 126 34.31 13.40 6.53
CA GLU A 126 35.13 12.22 6.78
C GLU A 126 34.72 11.06 5.88
N LYS A 127 35.65 10.56 5.09
CA LYS A 127 35.49 9.40 4.23
C LYS A 127 35.52 8.11 5.07
N VAL A 128 34.51 7.28 4.95
CA VAL A 128 34.43 5.96 5.56
C VAL A 128 34.75 4.91 4.48
N THR A 129 35.70 4.02 4.78
CA THR A 129 36.04 2.88 3.90
C THR A 129 35.43 1.62 4.50
N ILE A 130 34.57 0.94 3.73
CA ILE A 130 33.96 -0.33 4.12
C ILE A 130 34.79 -1.45 3.48
N LYS A 131 35.17 -2.44 4.27
CA LYS A 131 35.91 -3.57 3.78
C LYS A 131 35.76 -4.78 4.68
N LYS A 132 35.45 -5.93 4.11
CA LYS A 132 35.41 -7.21 4.82
C LYS A 132 36.83 -7.67 5.20
N LYS A 133 36.93 -8.35 6.31
CA LYS A 133 38.18 -9.00 6.84
C LYS A 133 39.22 -8.02 7.35
N ASP A 134 38.85 -6.86 7.79
CA ASP A 134 39.76 -5.92 8.42
C ASP A 134 39.59 -5.83 9.96
N GLY A 135 38.59 -6.52 10.50
CA GLY A 135 38.30 -6.54 11.94
C GLY A 135 37.69 -5.25 12.47
N ILE A 136 37.25 -4.37 11.57
CA ILE A 136 36.67 -3.07 11.91
C ILE A 136 35.19 -3.11 11.61
N PHE A 137 34.38 -3.09 12.62
CA PHE A 137 32.91 -2.93 12.47
C PHE A 137 32.59 -1.46 12.36
N LEU A 138 31.80 -1.09 11.36
CA LEU A 138 31.26 0.25 11.30
C LEU A 138 30.41 0.51 12.55
N ASP A 139 30.53 1.72 13.06
CA ASP A 139 29.84 2.14 14.28
C ASP A 139 28.32 2.05 14.07
N TYR A 140 27.75 0.95 14.50
CA TYR A 140 26.28 0.71 14.43
C TYR A 140 25.50 1.65 15.35
N GLY A 141 26.13 2.30 16.32
CA GLY A 141 25.55 3.41 17.07
C GLY A 141 25.29 4.66 16.22
N ILE A 142 25.89 4.72 15.02
CA ILE A 142 25.58 5.74 14.01
C ILE A 142 24.17 5.58 13.48
N GLN A 143 23.68 4.37 13.42
CA GLN A 143 22.31 4.09 13.05
C GLN A 143 21.52 3.67 14.27
N THR A 144 20.37 4.25 14.48
CA THR A 144 19.54 3.90 15.61
C THR A 144 19.39 2.38 15.71
N LEU A 145 19.54 1.84 16.92
CA LEU A 145 19.35 0.43 17.24
C LEU A 145 17.91 -0.07 16.92
N GLN A 146 17.04 0.83 16.52
CA GLN A 146 15.70 0.50 16.10
C GLN A 146 15.73 -0.28 14.78
N ASN A 147 15.08 -1.44 14.79
CA ASN A 147 14.89 -2.32 13.64
C ASN A 147 16.19 -2.96 13.09
N LEU A 148 17.26 -3.06 13.88
CA LEU A 148 18.41 -3.88 13.52
C LEU A 148 18.09 -5.37 13.59
N GLU A 149 17.18 -5.74 14.46
CA GLU A 149 16.70 -7.11 14.61
C GLU A 149 15.19 -7.21 14.38
N THR A 150 14.77 -8.37 13.92
CA THR A 150 13.37 -8.75 13.83
C THR A 150 13.21 -10.19 14.27
N VAL A 151 12.28 -10.43 15.18
CA VAL A 151 11.82 -11.75 15.58
C VAL A 151 10.39 -11.91 15.11
N ASN A 152 10.18 -12.86 14.20
CA ASN A 152 8.88 -13.03 13.56
C ASN A 152 8.42 -14.49 13.68
N PRO A 153 7.51 -14.80 14.60
CA PRO A 153 6.90 -16.12 14.70
C PRO A 153 6.01 -16.39 13.47
N LEU A 154 6.52 -17.17 12.52
CA LEU A 154 5.79 -17.55 11.30
C LEU A 154 4.65 -18.54 11.60
N THR A 155 4.90 -19.43 12.57
CA THR A 155 3.96 -20.42 13.08
C THR A 155 4.26 -20.69 14.55
N PRO A 156 3.39 -21.43 15.30
CA PRO A 156 3.67 -21.79 16.68
C PRO A 156 5.00 -22.53 16.93
N ILE A 157 5.62 -23.06 15.87
CA ILE A 157 6.88 -23.82 15.95
C ILE A 157 8.00 -23.27 15.04
N LYS A 158 7.75 -22.28 14.21
CA LYS A 158 8.76 -21.69 13.31
C LYS A 158 8.94 -20.22 13.61
N ILE A 159 10.17 -19.82 13.94
CA ILE A 159 10.51 -18.42 14.19
C ILE A 159 11.58 -17.99 13.19
N GLU A 160 11.34 -16.88 12.56
CA GLU A 160 12.28 -16.17 11.70
C GLU A 160 13.02 -15.11 12.50
N PHE A 161 14.33 -15.11 12.37
CA PHE A 161 15.20 -14.06 12.90
C PHE A 161 15.85 -13.34 11.73
N ARG A 162 15.79 -12.03 11.73
CA ARG A 162 16.47 -11.14 10.79
C ARG A 162 17.34 -10.16 11.53
N THR A 163 18.46 -9.82 10.92
CA THR A 163 19.28 -8.67 11.30
C THR A 163 19.97 -8.09 10.08
N LYS A 164 20.57 -6.92 10.22
CA LYS A 164 21.30 -6.25 9.14
C LYS A 164 22.67 -5.80 9.60
N ALA A 165 23.60 -5.70 8.66
CA ALA A 165 24.91 -5.10 8.83
C ALA A 165 25.12 -4.07 7.72
N HIS A 166 26.08 -3.16 7.86
CA HIS A 166 26.47 -2.32 6.75
C HIS A 166 26.91 -3.19 5.56
N ARG A 167 26.56 -2.73 4.36
CA ARG A 167 26.88 -3.45 3.15
C ARG A 167 28.37 -3.68 3.03
N ASP A 168 28.76 -4.93 2.76
CA ASP A 168 30.16 -5.36 2.59
C ASP A 168 31.09 -5.11 3.79
N ASP A 169 30.53 -4.94 5.01
CA ASP A 169 31.27 -4.69 6.24
C ASP A 169 31.60 -5.98 7.01
N VAL A 170 30.72 -6.96 7.02
CA VAL A 170 30.89 -8.19 7.76
C VAL A 170 31.00 -9.42 6.85
N GLU A 171 31.74 -10.45 7.28
CA GLU A 171 31.85 -11.70 6.53
C GLU A 171 30.61 -12.59 6.72
N LYS A 172 30.11 -12.67 7.94
CA LYS A 172 28.97 -13.53 8.31
C LYS A 172 28.31 -13.05 9.61
N VAL A 173 27.09 -13.51 9.79
CA VAL A 173 26.35 -13.31 11.04
C VAL A 173 25.82 -14.66 11.53
N ASP A 174 25.91 -14.90 12.84
CA ASP A 174 25.34 -16.04 13.52
C ASP A 174 24.28 -15.57 14.54
N LEU A 175 23.16 -16.29 14.65
CA LEU A 175 22.25 -16.22 15.79
C LEU A 175 22.82 -17.12 16.90
N ILE A 176 22.94 -16.59 18.10
CA ILE A 176 23.31 -17.37 19.29
C ILE A 176 22.03 -17.61 20.10
N LYS A 177 21.61 -18.89 20.20
CA LYS A 177 20.47 -19.32 21.03
C LYS A 177 21.01 -20.29 22.06
N ASP A 178 20.82 -20.01 23.35
CA ASP A 178 21.31 -20.88 24.45
C ASP A 178 22.75 -21.35 24.25
N ASP A 179 23.67 -20.43 23.93
CA ASP A 179 25.09 -20.65 23.61
C ASP A 179 25.37 -21.45 22.32
N LYS A 180 24.36 -21.89 21.59
CA LYS A 180 24.53 -22.54 20.29
C LYS A 180 24.55 -21.52 19.16
N ARG A 181 25.53 -21.64 18.27
CA ARG A 181 25.62 -20.80 17.07
C ARG A 181 24.80 -21.41 15.93
N ILE A 182 23.94 -20.59 15.34
CA ILE A 182 23.13 -20.91 14.18
C ILE A 182 23.48 -19.92 13.09
N LYS A 183 24.02 -20.41 11.98
CA LYS A 183 24.42 -19.56 10.86
C LYS A 183 23.18 -18.85 10.28
N MET A 184 23.33 -17.56 10.05
CA MET A 184 22.37 -16.77 9.27
C MET A 184 22.82 -16.65 7.81
N ASN A 185 21.85 -16.68 6.91
CA ASN A 185 22.11 -16.54 5.47
C ASN A 185 21.87 -15.09 5.06
N LYS A 186 22.77 -14.54 4.24
CA LYS A 186 22.50 -13.26 3.57
C LYS A 186 21.39 -13.50 2.56
N ILE A 187 20.27 -12.78 2.72
CA ILE A 187 19.07 -12.94 1.91
C ILE A 187 18.87 -11.80 0.91
N ALA A 188 19.41 -10.62 1.21
CA ALA A 188 19.25 -9.44 0.38
C ALA A 188 20.35 -8.42 0.70
N GLU A 189 20.44 -7.41 -0.16
CA GLU A 189 21.20 -6.19 0.05
C GLU A 189 20.42 -5.01 -0.53
N ASP A 190 20.54 -3.85 0.10
CA ASP A 190 20.15 -2.57 -0.46
C ASP A 190 21.38 -1.67 -0.67
N GLY A 191 21.18 -0.37 -0.90
CA GLY A 191 22.31 0.55 -1.07
C GLY A 191 23.21 0.67 0.17
N SER A 192 22.70 0.37 1.37
CA SER A 192 23.34 0.64 2.66
C SER A 192 23.61 -0.61 3.49
N PHE A 193 22.81 -1.67 3.36
CA PHE A 193 22.81 -2.83 4.25
C PHE A 193 22.87 -4.17 3.53
N ASP A 194 23.51 -5.13 4.19
CA ASP A 194 23.37 -6.56 3.99
C ASP A 194 22.35 -7.10 5.01
N TYR A 195 21.37 -7.87 4.58
CA TYR A 195 20.33 -8.46 5.43
C TYR A 195 20.56 -9.95 5.62
N PHE A 196 20.50 -10.39 6.86
CA PHE A 196 20.74 -11.77 7.26
C PHE A 196 19.51 -12.36 7.92
N GLN A 197 19.22 -13.63 7.61
CA GLN A 197 18.06 -14.35 8.11
C GLN A 197 18.42 -15.78 8.49
N THR A 198 17.74 -16.28 9.52
CA THR A 198 17.64 -17.71 9.81
C THR A 198 16.24 -18.04 10.32
N ILE A 199 15.80 -19.27 10.10
CA ILE A 199 14.54 -19.80 10.65
C ILE A 199 14.91 -20.95 11.58
N ILE A 200 14.41 -20.91 12.80
CA ILE A 200 14.56 -22.00 13.77
C ILE A 200 13.22 -22.72 13.93
N ILE A 201 13.30 -24.01 14.17
CA ILE A 201 12.16 -24.86 14.52
C ILE A 201 12.20 -25.09 16.03
N LEU A 202 11.17 -24.70 16.74
CA LEU A 202 11.03 -24.90 18.16
C LEU A 202 10.63 -26.35 18.47
N ASN A 203 11.23 -26.92 19.48
CA ASN A 203 10.78 -28.17 20.10
C ASN A 203 9.64 -27.85 21.09
N ASN A 204 8.92 -28.88 21.54
CA ASN A 204 7.81 -28.73 22.49
C ASN A 204 8.25 -28.18 23.87
N GLU A 205 9.56 -28.15 24.16
CA GLU A 205 10.15 -27.63 25.41
C GLU A 205 10.67 -26.21 25.27
N ASP A 206 10.74 -25.66 24.04
CA ASP A 206 11.25 -24.31 23.75
C ASP A 206 10.12 -23.25 23.91
N GLU A 207 9.62 -23.03 25.10
CA GLU A 207 8.63 -21.98 25.35
C GLU A 207 9.26 -20.60 25.54
N GLU A 208 10.49 -20.57 26.05
CA GLU A 208 11.30 -19.36 26.24
C GLU A 208 12.77 -19.66 26.03
N PHE A 209 13.54 -18.69 25.58
CA PHE A 209 15.01 -18.79 25.45
C PHE A 209 15.65 -17.41 25.30
N ASP A 210 16.97 -17.36 25.62
CA ASP A 210 17.76 -16.16 25.42
C ASP A 210 18.57 -16.26 24.12
N TYR A 211 18.72 -15.12 23.42
CA TYR A 211 19.44 -15.05 22.18
C TYR A 211 20.17 -13.71 21.97
N CYS A 212 21.19 -13.72 21.10
CA CYS A 212 21.83 -12.52 20.58
C CYS A 212 22.37 -12.78 19.17
N PHE A 213 22.82 -11.73 18.48
CA PHE A 213 23.47 -11.86 17.17
C PHE A 213 24.97 -11.65 17.31
N ALA A 214 25.74 -12.43 16.57
CA ALA A 214 27.19 -12.30 16.48
C ALA A 214 27.60 -11.98 15.05
N TYR A 215 28.20 -10.83 14.86
CA TYR A 215 28.77 -10.36 13.61
C TYR A 215 30.25 -10.70 13.58
N HIS A 216 30.74 -11.20 12.45
CA HIS A 216 32.11 -11.62 12.32
C HIS A 216 32.79 -10.87 11.17
N ASP A 217 33.98 -10.32 11.46
CA ASP A 217 34.83 -9.75 10.45
C ASP A 217 36.31 -10.05 10.76
N GLY A 218 37.00 -10.78 9.87
CA GLY A 218 38.34 -11.30 10.14
C GLY A 218 38.36 -12.21 11.37
N GLU A 219 39.19 -11.86 12.35
CA GLU A 219 39.32 -12.57 13.64
C GLU A 219 38.46 -11.95 14.75
N GLU A 220 37.76 -10.81 14.47
CA GLU A 220 36.99 -10.05 15.44
C GLU A 220 35.50 -10.44 15.43
N GLU A 221 34.88 -10.32 16.60
CA GLU A 221 33.46 -10.54 16.78
C GLU A 221 32.81 -9.34 17.50
N LEU A 222 31.64 -8.91 16.97
CA LEU A 222 30.76 -7.92 17.60
C LEU A 222 29.41 -8.55 17.90
N TYR A 223 28.89 -8.33 19.10
CA TYR A 223 27.60 -8.88 19.54
C TYR A 223 26.54 -7.78 19.61
N LEU A 224 25.39 -8.01 18.98
CA LEU A 224 24.19 -7.23 19.22
C LEU A 224 23.42 -7.86 20.39
N LEU A 225 23.42 -7.16 21.50
CA LEU A 225 22.70 -7.49 22.73
C LEU A 225 21.45 -6.62 22.85
N ASN A 226 20.59 -6.89 23.82
CA ASN A 226 19.40 -6.08 24.05
C ASN A 226 19.80 -4.64 24.42
N GLY A 227 19.65 -3.74 23.44
CA GLY A 227 19.91 -2.31 23.58
C GLY A 227 21.33 -1.84 23.30
N GLU A 228 22.31 -2.70 23.03
CA GLU A 228 23.69 -2.27 22.78
C GLU A 228 24.52 -3.23 21.92
N PHE A 229 25.59 -2.70 21.32
CA PHE A 229 26.67 -3.50 20.76
C PHE A 229 27.80 -3.71 21.78
N SER A 230 28.43 -4.89 21.76
CA SER A 230 29.51 -5.24 22.66
C SER A 230 30.52 -6.18 22.02
N ASN A 231 31.84 -6.00 22.30
CA ASN A 231 32.88 -6.94 21.91
C ASN A 231 32.95 -8.18 22.83
N THR A 232 32.09 -8.22 23.87
CA THR A 232 32.04 -9.33 24.82
C THR A 232 30.61 -9.82 25.01
N LYS A 233 30.47 -11.14 25.20
CA LYS A 233 29.18 -11.75 25.53
C LYS A 233 28.80 -11.41 26.95
N ASP A 234 27.67 -10.77 27.12
CA ASP A 234 27.03 -10.58 28.44
C ASP A 234 25.62 -11.18 28.38
N LYS A 235 25.49 -12.38 28.96
CA LYS A 235 24.20 -13.11 28.97
C LYS A 235 23.09 -12.36 29.68
N ALA A 236 23.41 -11.50 30.65
CA ALA A 236 22.42 -10.69 31.33
C ALA A 236 21.76 -9.65 30.42
N LYS A 237 22.34 -9.41 29.23
CA LYS A 237 21.88 -8.47 28.24
C LYS A 237 21.44 -9.15 26.93
N TYR A 238 21.22 -10.46 26.94
CA TYR A 238 20.64 -11.13 25.78
C TYR A 238 19.21 -10.71 25.58
N PHE A 239 18.74 -10.76 24.34
CA PHE A 239 17.31 -10.70 24.06
C PHE A 239 16.61 -11.92 24.64
N HIS A 240 15.40 -11.75 25.07
CA HIS A 240 14.56 -12.84 25.60
C HIS A 240 13.35 -13.06 24.70
N TYR A 241 13.18 -14.27 24.22
CA TYR A 241 11.97 -14.70 23.51
C TYR A 241 11.10 -15.55 24.44
N SER A 242 9.82 -15.29 24.44
CA SER A 242 8.79 -16.11 25.07
C SER A 242 7.57 -16.19 24.15
N LYS A 243 7.02 -17.40 23.95
CA LYS A 243 5.80 -17.61 23.17
C LYS A 243 4.60 -16.83 23.72
N GLU A 244 4.57 -16.60 25.01
CA GLU A 244 3.50 -15.83 25.65
C GLU A 244 3.57 -14.35 25.26
N ASN A 245 4.78 -13.79 25.20
CA ASN A 245 4.99 -12.38 24.93
C ASN A 245 5.07 -12.03 23.43
N VAL A 246 5.40 -13.01 22.59
CA VAL A 246 5.52 -12.85 21.13
C VAL A 246 4.70 -13.97 20.47
N PRO A 247 3.36 -13.86 20.46
CA PRO A 247 2.51 -14.85 19.82
C PRO A 247 2.71 -14.86 18.29
N PRO A 248 2.40 -15.98 17.62
CA PRO A 248 2.50 -16.04 16.17
C PRO A 248 1.51 -15.08 15.52
N PHE A 249 2.00 -14.23 14.64
CA PHE A 249 1.17 -13.43 13.76
C PHE A 249 0.68 -14.28 12.60
N LEU A 250 -0.54 -14.79 12.71
CA LEU A 250 -1.15 -15.66 11.72
C LEU A 250 -1.93 -14.83 10.70
N THR A 251 -1.64 -15.05 9.43
CA THR A 251 -2.34 -14.47 8.30
C THR A 251 -3.20 -15.53 7.58
N PRO A 252 -4.31 -15.14 6.92
CA PRO A 252 -5.19 -16.10 6.27
C PRO A 252 -4.50 -16.79 5.08
N ASP A 253 -4.35 -18.10 5.13
CA ASP A 253 -3.63 -18.89 4.12
C ASP A 253 -4.31 -18.86 2.74
N TRP A 254 -5.65 -18.81 2.70
CA TRP A 254 -6.39 -18.77 1.46
C TRP A 254 -6.08 -17.54 0.58
N VAL A 255 -5.65 -16.44 1.19
CA VAL A 255 -5.27 -15.21 0.47
C VAL A 255 -4.00 -15.41 -0.36
N LYS A 256 -3.05 -16.23 0.11
CA LYS A 256 -1.79 -16.51 -0.60
C LYS A 256 -2.01 -17.12 -1.99
N ASP A 257 -3.06 -17.91 -2.13
CA ASP A 257 -3.46 -18.53 -3.39
C ASP A 257 -4.34 -17.61 -4.26
N GLY A 258 -4.61 -16.39 -3.75
CA GLY A 258 -5.57 -15.47 -4.30
C GLY A 258 -5.15 -14.75 -5.58
N VAL A 259 -6.17 -14.38 -6.35
CA VAL A 259 -6.17 -13.32 -7.36
C VAL A 259 -7.38 -12.45 -7.08
N ILE A 260 -7.15 -11.19 -6.72
CA ILE A 260 -8.19 -10.24 -6.33
C ILE A 260 -8.71 -9.52 -7.58
N TYR A 261 -10.03 -9.41 -7.67
CA TYR A 261 -10.69 -8.62 -8.70
C TYR A 261 -11.59 -7.57 -8.02
N GLN A 262 -11.23 -6.31 -8.17
CA GLN A 262 -11.99 -5.19 -7.59
C GLN A 262 -13.17 -4.83 -8.49
N ILE A 263 -14.35 -4.69 -7.90
CA ILE A 263 -15.59 -4.34 -8.59
C ILE A 263 -16.17 -3.06 -7.98
N PHE A 264 -16.47 -2.08 -8.86
CA PHE A 264 -17.34 -0.95 -8.55
C PHE A 264 -18.74 -1.33 -9.02
N PRO A 265 -19.68 -1.66 -8.12
CA PRO A 265 -20.93 -2.34 -8.50
C PRO A 265 -21.75 -1.61 -9.55
N ASP A 266 -21.98 -0.32 -9.36
CA ASP A 266 -22.75 0.53 -10.30
C ASP A 266 -22.25 0.48 -11.76
N ARG A 267 -20.96 0.11 -11.95
CA ARG A 267 -20.27 0.18 -13.24
C ARG A 267 -19.90 -1.19 -13.82
N PHE A 268 -20.26 -2.30 -13.17
CA PHE A 268 -19.84 -3.63 -13.61
C PHE A 268 -20.85 -4.28 -14.55
N TYR A 269 -22.09 -4.52 -14.11
CA TYR A 269 -23.18 -5.04 -14.94
C TYR A 269 -24.54 -4.82 -14.26
N ASN A 270 -25.51 -4.32 -15.03
CA ASN A 270 -26.91 -4.21 -14.59
C ASN A 270 -27.63 -5.55 -14.81
N GLY A 271 -27.86 -6.30 -13.75
CA GLY A 271 -28.50 -7.61 -13.77
C GLY A 271 -30.02 -7.56 -13.52
N ASN A 272 -30.49 -6.50 -12.85
CA ASN A 272 -31.88 -6.34 -12.48
C ASN A 272 -32.34 -4.88 -12.64
N PRO A 273 -32.77 -4.46 -13.83
CA PRO A 273 -33.20 -3.07 -14.06
C PRO A 273 -34.38 -2.57 -13.21
N LYS A 274 -34.93 -3.40 -12.31
CA LYS A 274 -36.03 -2.98 -11.43
C LYS A 274 -35.54 -2.30 -10.16
N ASN A 275 -34.26 -2.48 -9.81
CA ASN A 275 -33.64 -1.80 -8.70
C ASN A 275 -32.74 -0.62 -9.13
N ASP A 276 -32.80 -0.25 -10.43
CA ASP A 276 -32.15 0.97 -10.89
C ASP A 276 -32.61 2.17 -10.06
N PRO A 277 -31.73 3.13 -9.75
CA PRO A 277 -32.09 4.30 -8.97
C PRO A 277 -33.30 5.05 -9.54
N ASP A 278 -34.34 5.18 -8.79
CA ASP A 278 -35.47 6.06 -9.11
C ASP A 278 -35.47 7.31 -8.22
N PHE A 279 -34.51 7.38 -7.30
CA PHE A 279 -34.26 8.47 -6.36
C PHE A 279 -35.48 8.79 -5.48
N SER A 280 -36.35 7.81 -5.22
CA SER A 280 -37.46 7.91 -4.31
C SER A 280 -37.12 7.54 -2.87
N GLU A 281 -35.95 7.04 -2.64
CA GLU A 281 -35.46 6.65 -1.31
C GLU A 281 -35.37 7.86 -0.38
N TRP A 282 -35.68 7.63 0.91
CA TRP A 282 -35.78 8.68 1.92
C TRP A 282 -34.54 9.59 2.03
N TYR A 283 -33.35 9.04 1.72
CA TYR A 283 -32.11 9.79 1.79
C TYR A 283 -31.87 10.73 0.59
N TYR A 284 -32.73 10.69 -0.42
CA TYR A 284 -32.77 11.68 -1.51
C TYR A 284 -33.81 12.79 -1.27
N GLU A 285 -34.55 12.76 -0.15
CA GLU A 285 -35.55 13.79 0.15
C GLU A 285 -34.89 15.17 0.29
N GLY A 286 -35.28 16.10 -0.54
CA GLY A 286 -34.80 17.49 -0.51
C GLY A 286 -33.48 17.76 -1.24
N ILE A 287 -32.91 16.78 -1.95
CA ILE A 287 -31.70 16.96 -2.75
C ILE A 287 -31.96 17.11 -4.25
N ASN A 288 -30.93 17.52 -4.98
CA ASN A 288 -31.01 17.89 -6.40
C ASN A 288 -31.06 16.68 -7.34
N ILE A 289 -32.19 16.06 -7.47
CA ILE A 289 -32.47 15.00 -8.44
C ILE A 289 -32.81 15.63 -9.80
N ALA A 290 -32.36 14.99 -10.89
CA ALA A 290 -32.68 15.43 -12.25
C ALA A 290 -34.18 15.43 -12.49
N PRO A 291 -34.79 16.56 -12.91
CA PRO A 291 -36.21 16.63 -13.15
C PRO A 291 -36.60 15.85 -14.40
N THR A 292 -37.67 15.05 -14.35
CA THR A 292 -38.22 14.34 -15.51
C THR A 292 -38.87 15.28 -16.52
N LYS A 293 -39.32 16.44 -16.04
CA LYS A 293 -39.94 17.50 -16.89
C LYS A 293 -39.67 18.87 -16.25
N GLY A 294 -39.47 19.89 -17.09
CA GLY A 294 -39.30 21.26 -16.63
C GLY A 294 -37.88 21.81 -16.77
N GLU A 295 -37.65 22.99 -16.20
CA GLU A 295 -36.36 23.65 -16.21
C GLU A 295 -35.53 23.18 -14.99
N LEU A 296 -34.18 23.11 -15.17
CA LEU A 296 -33.26 22.84 -14.10
C LEU A 296 -33.31 23.94 -13.05
N HIS A 297 -33.24 23.60 -11.77
CA HIS A 297 -33.22 24.57 -10.70
C HIS A 297 -31.96 25.41 -10.76
N PRO A 298 -32.03 26.76 -10.81
CA PRO A 298 -30.86 27.62 -11.07
C PRO A 298 -29.79 27.59 -9.96
N LYS A 299 -30.11 27.01 -8.81
CA LYS A 299 -29.22 26.86 -7.66
C LYS A 299 -28.30 25.64 -7.77
N TYR A 300 -28.76 24.59 -8.46
CA TYR A 300 -28.03 23.34 -8.55
C TYR A 300 -27.16 23.31 -9.82
N THR A 301 -25.93 22.91 -9.68
CA THR A 301 -24.97 22.74 -10.78
C THR A 301 -24.78 21.28 -11.17
N GLN A 302 -25.20 20.35 -10.30
CA GLN A 302 -25.12 18.91 -10.48
C GLN A 302 -26.42 18.25 -10.05
N TYR A 303 -26.77 17.14 -10.69
CA TYR A 303 -27.97 16.36 -10.38
C TYR A 303 -27.66 14.87 -10.37
N PHE A 304 -28.21 14.16 -9.39
CA PHE A 304 -28.27 12.71 -9.46
C PHE A 304 -29.15 12.29 -10.62
N HIS A 305 -28.64 11.41 -11.47
CA HIS A 305 -29.33 10.98 -12.69
C HIS A 305 -28.89 9.61 -13.16
N ASN A 306 -29.77 8.90 -13.85
CA ASN A 306 -29.46 7.65 -14.54
C ASN A 306 -28.86 7.91 -15.91
N VAL A 307 -27.99 7.00 -16.35
CA VAL A 307 -27.49 6.91 -17.71
C VAL A 307 -28.25 5.79 -18.43
N ASP A 308 -29.05 6.16 -19.44
CA ASP A 308 -29.95 5.22 -20.12
C ASP A 308 -29.22 4.16 -20.97
N ASP A 309 -28.06 4.51 -21.51
CA ASP A 309 -27.27 3.59 -22.33
C ASP A 309 -25.95 3.21 -21.61
N TRP A 310 -25.84 1.97 -21.20
CA TRP A 310 -24.67 1.42 -20.54
C TRP A 310 -23.34 1.73 -21.25
N TYR A 311 -23.35 1.80 -22.57
CA TYR A 311 -22.13 1.98 -23.36
C TYR A 311 -21.91 3.44 -23.81
N ASP A 312 -22.87 4.34 -23.58
CA ASP A 312 -22.77 5.72 -23.97
C ASP A 312 -21.98 6.57 -22.94
N VAL A 313 -20.68 6.37 -22.90
CA VAL A 313 -19.80 7.28 -22.16
C VAL A 313 -19.73 8.65 -22.82
N SER A 314 -19.80 8.72 -24.17
CA SER A 314 -19.73 9.98 -24.93
C SER A 314 -21.03 10.80 -24.86
N GLY A 315 -22.17 10.16 -24.65
CA GLY A 315 -23.48 10.81 -24.51
C GLY A 315 -23.56 11.70 -23.27
N LEU A 316 -22.77 11.41 -22.24
CA LEU A 316 -22.68 12.20 -21.03
C LEU A 316 -22.27 13.65 -21.27
N THR A 317 -21.47 13.93 -22.31
CA THR A 317 -21.06 15.30 -22.67
C THR A 317 -22.20 16.23 -23.04
N LYS A 318 -23.33 15.68 -23.45
CA LYS A 318 -24.50 16.42 -23.90
C LYS A 318 -25.60 16.46 -22.83
N SER A 319 -25.40 15.80 -21.69
CA SER A 319 -26.37 15.81 -20.61
C SER A 319 -26.41 17.18 -19.94
N PRO A 320 -27.60 17.81 -19.80
CA PRO A 320 -27.73 19.05 -19.06
C PRO A 320 -27.53 18.85 -17.54
N PHE A 321 -27.37 17.61 -17.08
CA PHE A 321 -27.27 17.26 -15.69
C PHE A 321 -25.82 17.20 -15.19
N HIS A 322 -24.84 17.23 -16.11
CA HIS A 322 -23.43 17.28 -15.75
C HIS A 322 -23.03 18.58 -15.07
N ALA A 323 -21.99 18.49 -14.22
CA ALA A 323 -21.34 19.67 -13.67
C ALA A 323 -20.85 20.60 -14.81
N PRO A 324 -20.91 21.93 -14.63
CA PRO A 324 -20.49 22.90 -15.65
C PRO A 324 -19.02 22.80 -16.06
N ASP A 325 -18.17 22.30 -15.17
CA ASP A 325 -16.73 22.10 -15.34
C ASP A 325 -16.37 20.70 -15.88
N HIS A 326 -17.38 19.85 -16.13
CA HIS A 326 -17.16 18.51 -16.64
C HIS A 326 -16.67 18.53 -18.09
N GLU A 327 -15.52 17.95 -18.35
CA GLU A 327 -14.86 17.93 -19.67
C GLU A 327 -15.46 16.95 -20.68
N GLY A 328 -16.48 16.25 -20.27
CA GLY A 328 -17.47 15.67 -21.13
C GLY A 328 -17.13 14.58 -22.12
N ASN A 329 -16.56 13.45 -21.75
CA ASN A 329 -16.63 12.14 -22.42
C ASN A 329 -16.44 11.01 -21.42
N GLN A 330 -16.76 11.26 -20.17
CA GLN A 330 -16.52 10.44 -18.99
C GLN A 330 -17.75 10.52 -18.07
N PRO A 331 -17.98 9.54 -17.18
CA PRO A 331 -18.98 9.63 -16.13
C PRO A 331 -18.71 10.81 -15.19
N ASP A 332 -19.75 11.40 -14.62
CA ASP A 332 -19.60 12.32 -13.50
C ASP A 332 -19.86 11.63 -12.14
N TYR A 333 -19.65 12.36 -11.04
CA TYR A 333 -19.82 11.83 -9.68
C TYR A 333 -21.30 11.49 -9.37
N ASN A 334 -22.26 12.05 -10.10
CA ASN A 334 -23.70 11.91 -9.85
C ASN A 334 -24.42 11.02 -10.86
N SER A 335 -23.69 10.41 -11.82
CA SER A 335 -24.27 9.51 -12.82
C SER A 335 -24.35 8.08 -12.30
N PHE A 336 -25.49 7.42 -12.52
CA PHE A 336 -25.73 6.03 -12.17
C PHE A 336 -25.97 5.20 -13.43
N TYR A 337 -25.31 4.04 -13.49
CA TYR A 337 -25.45 3.08 -14.58
C TYR A 337 -26.30 1.87 -14.21
N GLY A 338 -26.66 1.73 -12.92
CA GLY A 338 -27.56 0.68 -12.44
C GLY A 338 -26.92 -0.70 -12.32
N GLY A 339 -25.58 -0.80 -12.29
CA GLY A 339 -24.93 -2.07 -11.96
C GLY A 339 -25.24 -2.51 -10.53
N ASP A 340 -25.41 -3.83 -10.34
CA ASP A 340 -25.95 -4.40 -9.10
C ASP A 340 -25.36 -5.79 -8.75
N ILE A 341 -25.71 -6.34 -7.59
CA ILE A 341 -25.24 -7.66 -7.12
C ILE A 341 -25.76 -8.79 -8.02
N GLU A 342 -26.97 -8.69 -8.53
CA GLU A 342 -27.51 -9.65 -9.49
C GLU A 342 -26.67 -9.66 -10.77
N GLY A 343 -26.21 -8.50 -11.22
CA GLY A 343 -25.29 -8.37 -12.36
C GLY A 343 -23.95 -9.05 -12.10
N VAL A 344 -23.37 -8.85 -10.93
CA VAL A 344 -22.14 -9.55 -10.55
C VAL A 344 -22.38 -11.07 -10.48
N ARG A 345 -23.49 -11.52 -9.90
CA ARG A 345 -23.89 -12.92 -9.84
C ARG A 345 -23.96 -13.57 -11.23
N GLN A 346 -24.59 -12.89 -12.20
CA GLN A 346 -24.67 -13.34 -13.59
C GLN A 346 -23.30 -13.40 -14.29
N LYS A 347 -22.28 -12.75 -13.76
CA LYS A 347 -20.91 -12.71 -14.29
C LYS A 347 -19.92 -13.59 -13.50
N LEU A 348 -20.38 -14.39 -12.54
CA LEU A 348 -19.51 -15.31 -11.80
C LEU A 348 -18.78 -16.29 -12.74
N ASP A 349 -19.43 -16.79 -13.79
CA ASP A 349 -18.77 -17.66 -14.79
C ASP A 349 -17.62 -16.95 -15.50
N TYR A 350 -17.76 -15.65 -15.80
CA TYR A 350 -16.70 -14.83 -16.38
C TYR A 350 -15.49 -14.68 -15.46
N LEU A 351 -15.75 -14.44 -14.18
CA LEU A 351 -14.72 -14.26 -13.15
C LEU A 351 -14.01 -15.60 -12.86
N GLU A 352 -14.76 -16.70 -12.76
CA GLU A 352 -14.21 -18.04 -12.59
C GLU A 352 -13.34 -18.45 -13.78
N ASP A 353 -13.81 -18.23 -15.02
CA ASP A 353 -13.05 -18.51 -16.25
C ASP A 353 -11.76 -17.68 -16.34
N LEU A 354 -11.78 -16.41 -15.90
CA LEU A 354 -10.56 -15.60 -15.80
C LEU A 354 -9.59 -16.13 -14.74
N GLY A 355 -10.10 -16.85 -13.76
CA GLY A 355 -9.32 -17.46 -12.67
C GLY A 355 -9.33 -16.65 -11.39
N ILE A 356 -10.31 -15.75 -11.20
CA ILE A 356 -10.49 -14.97 -9.99
C ILE A 356 -10.87 -15.87 -8.81
N THR A 357 -10.35 -15.55 -7.63
CA THR A 357 -10.63 -16.27 -6.39
C THR A 357 -11.05 -15.36 -5.25
N ILE A 358 -10.91 -14.05 -5.42
CA ILE A 358 -11.31 -13.05 -4.43
C ILE A 358 -11.99 -11.90 -5.17
N ILE A 359 -13.22 -11.59 -4.81
CA ILE A 359 -13.89 -10.36 -5.24
C ILE A 359 -13.74 -9.33 -4.12
N TYR A 360 -13.22 -8.17 -4.47
CA TYR A 360 -13.17 -7.00 -3.63
C TYR A 360 -14.20 -5.99 -4.12
N PHE A 361 -15.24 -5.71 -3.34
CA PHE A 361 -16.23 -4.71 -3.64
C PHE A 361 -15.86 -3.35 -3.06
N ASN A 362 -15.98 -2.29 -3.87
CA ASN A 362 -16.20 -0.95 -3.33
C ASN A 362 -17.44 -0.93 -2.44
N PRO A 363 -17.66 0.09 -1.58
CA PRO A 363 -18.69 0.05 -0.56
C PRO A 363 -20.07 -0.36 -1.09
N LEU A 364 -20.80 -1.15 -0.31
CA LEU A 364 -22.11 -1.72 -0.65
C LEU A 364 -23.26 -1.11 0.16
N PHE A 365 -22.95 -0.25 1.10
CA PHE A 365 -23.89 0.31 2.09
C PHE A 365 -24.90 1.26 1.47
N GLN A 366 -26.05 1.42 2.13
CA GLN A 366 -26.98 2.48 1.75
C GLN A 366 -26.30 3.84 1.75
N ALA A 367 -26.34 4.55 0.62
CA ALA A 367 -25.71 5.86 0.46
C ALA A 367 -26.30 6.60 -0.74
N LYS A 368 -26.21 7.94 -0.73
CA LYS A 368 -26.71 8.79 -1.83
C LYS A 368 -25.86 8.65 -3.09
N SER A 369 -24.54 8.59 -2.93
CA SER A 369 -23.62 8.53 -4.06
C SER A 369 -23.61 7.16 -4.75
N ASN A 370 -23.10 7.13 -5.98
CA ASN A 370 -22.85 5.87 -6.69
C ASN A 370 -21.66 5.11 -6.12
N HIS A 371 -20.71 5.78 -5.43
CA HIS A 371 -19.55 5.17 -4.83
C HIS A 371 -19.78 4.63 -3.41
N LYS A 372 -20.86 5.06 -2.73
CA LYS A 372 -21.30 4.56 -1.42
C LYS A 372 -20.35 4.80 -0.23
N TYR A 373 -19.32 5.65 -0.38
CA TYR A 373 -18.48 6.05 0.77
C TYR A 373 -19.22 6.93 1.78
N ASP A 374 -20.23 7.68 1.36
CA ASP A 374 -21.12 8.50 2.20
C ASP A 374 -22.25 7.68 2.83
N ALA A 375 -21.91 6.59 3.54
CA ALA A 375 -22.88 5.63 4.06
C ALA A 375 -23.92 6.28 5.01
N VAL A 376 -25.19 5.97 4.79
CA VAL A 376 -26.31 6.37 5.65
C VAL A 376 -26.82 5.22 6.53
N ASP A 377 -26.46 3.99 6.22
CA ASP A 377 -26.66 2.80 7.05
C ASP A 377 -25.62 1.74 6.68
N TYR A 378 -24.67 1.46 7.57
CA TYR A 378 -23.63 0.45 7.36
C TYR A 378 -24.11 -1.00 7.51
N MET A 379 -25.33 -1.20 8.05
CA MET A 379 -25.87 -2.54 8.30
C MET A 379 -26.96 -2.92 7.29
N LYS A 380 -26.94 -2.29 6.11
CA LYS A 380 -27.85 -2.61 5.00
C LYS A 380 -27.15 -2.50 3.67
N LEU A 381 -27.43 -3.48 2.81
CA LEU A 381 -27.11 -3.36 1.39
C LEU A 381 -27.92 -2.19 0.79
N ASP A 382 -27.27 -1.41 -0.10
CA ASP A 382 -27.99 -0.37 -0.84
C ASP A 382 -29.08 -0.98 -1.72
N SER A 383 -30.26 -0.37 -1.74
CA SER A 383 -31.41 -0.87 -2.50
C SER A 383 -31.16 -0.89 -4.02
N HIS A 384 -30.25 -0.04 -4.51
CA HIS A 384 -29.84 -0.04 -5.90
C HIS A 384 -28.98 -1.27 -6.26
N PHE A 385 -28.39 -1.92 -5.25
CA PHE A 385 -27.60 -3.13 -5.44
C PHE A 385 -28.38 -4.41 -5.19
N GLY A 386 -29.59 -4.30 -4.60
CA GLY A 386 -30.47 -5.42 -4.29
C GLY A 386 -30.88 -5.48 -2.83
N THR A 387 -31.25 -6.66 -2.36
CA THR A 387 -31.60 -6.92 -0.96
C THR A 387 -30.51 -7.73 -0.26
N ASP A 388 -30.51 -7.72 1.08
CA ASP A 388 -29.62 -8.59 1.88
C ASP A 388 -29.77 -10.07 1.52
N ALA A 389 -30.97 -10.50 1.12
CA ALA A 389 -31.22 -11.86 0.67
C ALA A 389 -30.55 -12.16 -0.69
N ASP A 390 -30.57 -11.21 -1.61
CA ASP A 390 -29.88 -11.33 -2.91
C ASP A 390 -28.37 -11.40 -2.71
N PHE A 391 -27.83 -10.59 -1.79
CA PHE A 391 -26.41 -10.61 -1.46
C PHE A 391 -25.99 -11.96 -0.85
N LYS A 392 -26.79 -12.53 0.06
CA LYS A 392 -26.50 -13.85 0.63
C LYS A 392 -26.47 -14.93 -0.45
N ILE A 393 -27.44 -14.93 -1.36
CA ILE A 393 -27.48 -15.87 -2.48
C ILE A 393 -26.20 -15.72 -3.34
N PHE A 394 -25.79 -14.48 -3.61
CA PHE A 394 -24.56 -14.22 -4.34
C PHE A 394 -23.32 -14.74 -3.61
N VAL A 395 -23.20 -14.49 -2.29
CA VAL A 395 -22.05 -14.99 -1.48
C VAL A 395 -22.00 -16.51 -1.48
N ASP A 396 -23.14 -17.18 -1.28
CA ASP A 396 -23.23 -18.64 -1.32
C ASP A 396 -22.75 -19.19 -2.67
N GLU A 397 -23.24 -18.65 -3.81
CA GLU A 397 -22.83 -19.07 -5.14
C GLU A 397 -21.35 -18.76 -5.45
N ALA A 398 -20.82 -17.66 -4.93
CA ALA A 398 -19.40 -17.32 -5.04
C ALA A 398 -18.53 -18.33 -4.26
N HIS A 399 -18.92 -18.65 -3.02
CA HIS A 399 -18.23 -19.63 -2.18
C HIS A 399 -18.27 -21.03 -2.78
N GLU A 400 -19.38 -21.47 -3.38
CA GLU A 400 -19.47 -22.74 -4.10
C GLU A 400 -18.47 -22.86 -5.26
N ARG A 401 -18.09 -21.73 -5.86
CA ARG A 401 -17.06 -21.63 -6.91
C ARG A 401 -15.65 -21.43 -6.36
N GLY A 402 -15.48 -21.36 -5.03
CA GLY A 402 -14.20 -21.07 -4.36
C GLY A 402 -13.77 -19.61 -4.47
N ILE A 403 -14.71 -18.69 -4.69
CA ILE A 403 -14.46 -17.24 -4.73
C ILE A 403 -14.84 -16.62 -3.38
N ARG A 404 -13.89 -15.97 -2.72
CA ARG A 404 -14.04 -15.26 -1.46
C ARG A 404 -14.46 -13.81 -1.67
N ILE A 405 -15.15 -13.22 -0.68
CA ILE A 405 -15.70 -11.88 -0.77
C ILE A 405 -15.10 -10.99 0.30
N ILE A 406 -14.52 -9.86 -0.10
CA ILE A 406 -14.14 -8.78 0.80
C ILE A 406 -14.85 -7.49 0.40
N ILE A 407 -15.20 -6.66 1.38
CA ILE A 407 -15.89 -5.39 1.15
C ILE A 407 -15.08 -4.21 1.66
N ASP A 408 -15.30 -3.06 1.04
CA ASP A 408 -14.71 -1.77 1.43
C ASP A 408 -15.50 -1.10 2.54
N CYS A 409 -14.81 -0.60 3.56
CA CYS A 409 -15.42 0.12 4.67
C CYS A 409 -14.66 1.39 5.02
N ALA A 410 -15.32 2.53 4.91
CA ALA A 410 -14.84 3.82 5.40
C ALA A 410 -15.44 4.11 6.78
N PHE A 411 -14.69 3.89 7.85
CA PHE A 411 -15.17 4.08 9.21
C PHE A 411 -14.74 5.42 9.84
N ASN A 412 -13.97 6.23 9.15
CA ASN A 412 -13.59 7.55 9.64
C ASN A 412 -14.73 8.57 9.59
N HIS A 413 -15.75 8.38 8.74
CA HIS A 413 -16.89 9.29 8.57
C HIS A 413 -18.18 8.53 8.28
N THR A 414 -19.30 9.24 8.25
CA THR A 414 -20.61 8.76 7.76
C THR A 414 -21.12 9.70 6.68
N GLY A 415 -22.19 9.35 5.98
CA GLY A 415 -22.95 10.31 5.18
C GLY A 415 -23.67 11.35 6.07
N GLU A 416 -23.86 12.54 5.56
CA GLU A 416 -24.58 13.60 6.32
C GLU A 416 -26.02 13.24 6.69
N THR A 417 -26.67 12.34 5.93
CA THR A 417 -28.03 11.84 6.21
C THR A 417 -28.05 10.67 7.18
N PHE A 418 -26.89 10.24 7.70
CA PHE A 418 -26.82 9.21 8.73
C PHE A 418 -27.63 9.59 9.97
N PHE A 419 -28.38 8.64 10.53
CA PHE A 419 -29.35 8.92 11.60
C PHE A 419 -28.74 9.67 12.80
N ALA A 420 -27.54 9.29 13.21
CA ALA A 420 -26.87 9.90 14.38
C ALA A 420 -26.45 11.34 14.11
N PHE A 421 -25.94 11.64 12.90
CA PHE A 421 -25.58 12.99 12.51
C PHE A 421 -26.81 13.90 12.44
N GLN A 422 -27.88 13.45 11.78
CA GLN A 422 -29.14 14.19 11.65
C GLN A 422 -29.78 14.49 13.01
N LYS A 423 -29.72 13.53 13.95
CA LYS A 423 -30.27 13.73 15.29
C LYS A 423 -29.40 14.68 16.11
N GLY A 424 -28.06 14.56 16.01
CA GLY A 424 -27.11 15.51 16.62
C GLY A 424 -27.27 16.92 16.07
N LEU A 425 -27.45 17.07 14.75
CA LEU A 425 -27.69 18.35 14.09
C LEU A 425 -28.97 19.02 14.56
N LYS A 426 -30.06 18.25 14.72
CA LYS A 426 -31.39 18.75 15.09
C LYS A 426 -31.54 19.09 16.58
N GLU A 427 -31.03 18.21 17.45
CA GLU A 427 -31.25 18.25 18.89
C GLU A 427 -30.05 18.86 19.66
N GLY A 428 -28.89 18.95 19.00
CA GLY A 428 -27.67 19.46 19.61
C GLY A 428 -27.20 18.66 20.82
N PRO A 429 -26.69 19.33 21.88
CA PRO A 429 -26.18 18.68 23.08
C PRO A 429 -27.17 17.81 23.84
N ASP A 430 -28.48 17.94 23.55
CA ASP A 430 -29.53 17.09 24.16
C ASP A 430 -29.67 15.73 23.45
N SER A 431 -29.06 15.58 22.27
CA SER A 431 -29.05 14.31 21.52
C SER A 431 -28.11 13.30 22.16
N GLU A 432 -28.56 12.06 22.27
CA GLU A 432 -27.71 10.91 22.66
C GLU A 432 -26.55 10.69 21.67
N TYR A 433 -26.69 11.11 20.40
CA TYR A 433 -25.66 10.98 19.35
C TYR A 433 -24.79 12.22 19.16
N TYR A 434 -24.96 13.26 20.00
CA TYR A 434 -24.21 14.51 19.80
C TYR A 434 -22.70 14.27 19.81
N ASN A 435 -22.20 13.47 20.73
CA ASN A 435 -20.78 13.15 20.88
C ASN A 435 -20.25 12.14 19.82
N TRP A 436 -21.10 11.63 18.93
CA TRP A 436 -20.62 10.78 17.83
C TRP A 436 -19.84 11.57 16.80
N TYR A 437 -19.99 12.89 16.84
CA TYR A 437 -19.30 13.84 15.93
C TYR A 437 -18.64 14.93 16.74
N GLU A 438 -17.71 15.62 16.13
CA GLU A 438 -17.04 16.75 16.74
C GLU A 438 -17.63 18.07 16.24
N TRP A 439 -18.40 18.71 17.10
CA TRP A 439 -19.05 19.97 16.83
C TRP A 439 -18.22 21.17 17.30
N LYS A 440 -17.84 22.04 16.37
CA LYS A 440 -17.15 23.30 16.68
C LYS A 440 -18.11 24.41 17.09
N LYS A 441 -19.30 24.41 16.48
CA LYS A 441 -20.37 25.39 16.75
C LYS A 441 -21.74 24.74 16.58
N TRP A 442 -22.63 24.99 17.51
CA TRP A 442 -24.02 24.63 17.45
C TRP A 442 -24.91 25.72 18.06
N PRO A 443 -26.13 26.05 17.55
CA PRO A 443 -26.76 25.41 16.39
C PRO A 443 -26.09 25.81 15.07
N MET A 444 -26.13 24.90 14.10
CA MET A 444 -25.71 25.16 12.75
C MET A 444 -26.77 26.00 12.03
N PRO A 445 -26.41 27.06 11.32
CA PRO A 445 -27.35 27.81 10.50
C PRO A 445 -27.76 26.93 9.28
N ASP A 446 -28.87 27.28 8.69
CA ASP A 446 -29.26 26.67 7.41
C ASP A 446 -28.19 26.99 6.35
N PRO A 447 -27.50 25.95 5.78
CA PRO A 447 -26.46 26.13 4.78
C PRO A 447 -26.94 26.93 3.57
N ASP A 448 -28.21 26.76 3.21
CA ASP A 448 -28.84 27.40 2.04
C ASP A 448 -29.09 28.88 2.24
N SER A 449 -29.26 29.31 3.47
CA SER A 449 -29.49 30.72 3.82
C SER A 449 -28.24 31.49 4.21
N THR A 450 -27.10 30.80 4.35
CA THR A 450 -25.86 31.37 4.87
C THR A 450 -24.85 31.61 3.73
N ALA A 451 -24.54 32.89 3.46
CA ALA A 451 -23.51 33.23 2.47
C ALA A 451 -22.13 32.70 2.91
N ASN A 452 -21.45 31.99 2.01
CA ASN A 452 -20.14 31.40 2.24
C ASN A 452 -20.12 30.38 3.39
N PHE A 453 -21.19 29.57 3.52
CA PHE A 453 -21.23 28.47 4.47
C PHE A 453 -20.06 27.51 4.23
N LYS A 454 -19.34 27.18 5.30
CA LYS A 454 -18.27 26.18 5.30
C LYS A 454 -18.57 25.16 6.40
N PRO A 455 -18.77 23.88 6.07
CA PRO A 455 -19.03 22.82 7.07
C PRO A 455 -17.99 22.78 8.19
N LEU A 456 -16.70 22.88 7.85
CA LEU A 456 -15.57 22.90 8.81
C LEU A 456 -15.62 24.01 9.87
N ASP A 457 -16.43 25.05 9.67
CA ASP A 457 -16.66 26.08 10.70
C ASP A 457 -17.59 25.58 11.83
N TYR A 458 -18.30 24.47 11.61
CA TYR A 458 -19.36 23.95 12.49
C TYR A 458 -19.09 22.54 13.02
N TYR A 459 -18.48 21.66 12.24
CA TYR A 459 -18.12 20.28 12.62
C TYR A 459 -16.92 19.78 11.83
N GLU A 460 -16.25 18.75 12.34
CA GLU A 460 -15.21 18.05 11.59
C GLU A 460 -15.84 17.18 10.49
N CYS A 461 -15.26 17.24 9.30
CA CYS A 461 -15.66 16.45 8.14
C CYS A 461 -14.46 16.10 7.29
N TRP A 462 -14.54 14.98 6.59
CA TRP A 462 -13.44 14.45 5.81
C TRP A 462 -13.00 15.42 4.72
N TRP A 463 -11.77 15.92 4.81
CA TRP A 463 -11.15 16.91 3.91
C TRP A 463 -12.00 18.18 3.63
N GLY A 464 -12.94 18.48 4.49
CA GLY A 464 -13.85 19.64 4.33
C GLY A 464 -15.11 19.34 3.54
N PHE A 465 -15.32 18.10 3.11
CA PHE A 465 -16.55 17.66 2.47
C PHE A 465 -17.66 17.51 3.52
N GLY A 466 -18.61 18.45 3.54
CA GLY A 466 -19.67 18.48 4.55
C GLY A 466 -20.61 17.28 4.50
N GLU A 467 -20.68 16.63 3.36
CA GLU A 467 -21.43 15.40 3.16
C GLU A 467 -20.87 14.20 3.93
N MET A 468 -19.63 14.32 4.45
CA MET A 468 -18.90 13.23 5.12
C MET A 468 -18.41 13.67 6.51
N PRO A 469 -19.31 13.85 7.51
CA PRO A 469 -18.95 14.20 8.88
C PRO A 469 -18.14 13.08 9.54
N ASN A 470 -17.01 13.44 10.19
CA ASN A 470 -16.11 12.50 10.84
C ASN A 470 -16.72 11.90 12.10
N LEU A 471 -16.60 10.59 12.27
CA LEU A 471 -16.94 9.89 13.51
C LEU A 471 -15.90 10.17 14.59
N ASN A 472 -16.37 10.52 15.78
CA ASN A 472 -15.54 10.80 16.93
C ASN A 472 -15.29 9.54 17.79
N PHE A 473 -14.18 8.87 17.55
CA PHE A 473 -13.78 7.66 18.30
C PHE A 473 -13.20 7.95 19.68
N ASP A 474 -12.55 9.11 19.86
CA ASP A 474 -11.89 9.49 21.11
C ASP A 474 -12.36 10.86 21.58
N LEU A 475 -13.03 10.91 22.70
CA LEU A 475 -13.62 12.13 23.27
C LEU A 475 -12.56 13.16 23.77
N ASN A 476 -11.28 12.81 23.78
CA ASN A 476 -10.19 13.74 24.09
C ASN A 476 -9.49 14.24 22.82
N GLU A 477 -9.76 13.66 21.66
CA GLU A 477 -9.09 13.97 20.42
C GLU A 477 -9.92 14.95 19.59
N ILE A 478 -9.26 16.02 19.15
CA ILE A 478 -9.89 17.03 18.31
C ILE A 478 -9.81 16.66 16.83
N ASN A 479 -8.75 15.96 16.44
CA ASN A 479 -8.54 15.52 15.06
C ASN A 479 -8.13 14.05 15.06
N PRO A 480 -9.03 13.12 14.71
CA PRO A 480 -8.75 11.69 14.70
C PRO A 480 -7.58 11.30 13.81
N SER A 481 -7.34 12.01 12.70
CA SER A 481 -6.21 11.75 11.80
C SER A 481 -4.83 12.01 12.44
N GLU A 482 -4.79 12.79 13.51
CA GLU A 482 -3.57 13.07 14.28
C GLU A 482 -3.44 12.17 15.52
N ASN A 483 -4.45 11.33 15.78
CA ASN A 483 -4.48 10.47 16.96
C ASN A 483 -3.56 9.26 16.78
N GLY A 484 -2.28 9.44 17.13
CA GLY A 484 -1.28 8.36 17.14
C GLY A 484 -1.31 7.48 18.40
N ILE A 485 -2.33 7.58 19.26
CA ILE A 485 -2.41 6.82 20.52
C ILE A 485 -2.62 5.34 20.20
N LYS A 486 -1.61 4.52 20.54
CA LYS A 486 -1.67 3.06 20.43
C LYS A 486 -2.27 2.40 21.67
N ASN A 487 -2.08 3.00 22.84
CA ASN A 487 -2.57 2.46 24.11
C ASN A 487 -3.91 3.08 24.49
N ILE A 488 -4.98 2.28 24.46
CA ILE A 488 -6.34 2.68 24.82
C ILE A 488 -6.47 3.30 26.23
N ASN A 489 -5.59 2.95 27.16
CA ASN A 489 -5.61 3.53 28.51
C ASN A 489 -5.21 5.01 28.55
N LEU A 490 -4.64 5.54 27.46
CA LEU A 490 -4.32 6.96 27.30
C LEU A 490 -5.42 7.73 26.55
N ALA A 491 -6.39 7.02 26.00
CA ALA A 491 -7.54 7.54 25.26
C ALA A 491 -8.75 7.73 26.18
N LYS A 492 -9.78 8.37 25.63
CA LYS A 492 -11.15 8.40 26.21
C LYS A 492 -12.13 7.88 25.16
N PRO A 493 -12.20 6.54 25.00
CA PRO A 493 -12.99 5.93 23.91
C PRO A 493 -14.45 6.36 23.94
N ASN A 494 -14.98 6.70 22.77
CA ASN A 494 -16.41 6.85 22.57
C ASN A 494 -17.04 5.47 22.32
N TRP A 495 -17.38 4.78 23.39
CA TRP A 495 -17.86 3.41 23.31
C TRP A 495 -19.14 3.23 22.49
N GLU A 496 -19.93 4.25 22.31
CA GLU A 496 -21.13 4.18 21.45
C GLU A 496 -20.73 4.04 19.99
N VAL A 497 -19.81 4.88 19.50
CA VAL A 497 -19.25 4.79 18.15
C VAL A 497 -18.47 3.49 17.97
N VAL A 498 -17.58 3.17 18.91
CA VAL A 498 -16.77 1.95 18.87
C VAL A 498 -17.66 0.71 18.75
N ASN A 499 -18.66 0.56 19.63
CA ASN A 499 -19.55 -0.59 19.61
C ASN A 499 -20.40 -0.66 18.33
N TYR A 500 -20.84 0.49 17.82
CA TYR A 500 -21.57 0.53 16.54
C TYR A 500 -20.72 -0.06 15.42
N VAL A 501 -19.48 0.40 15.25
CA VAL A 501 -18.60 -0.09 14.17
C VAL A 501 -18.22 -1.57 14.36
N LEU A 502 -18.01 -2.01 15.61
CA LEU A 502 -17.77 -3.43 15.90
C LEU A 502 -18.99 -4.31 15.56
N ASN A 503 -20.21 -3.80 15.76
CA ASN A 503 -21.44 -4.50 15.38
C ASN A 503 -21.63 -4.54 13.85
N VAL A 504 -21.20 -3.50 13.14
CA VAL A 504 -21.15 -3.53 11.66
C VAL A 504 -20.26 -4.67 11.19
N ALA A 505 -19.06 -4.81 11.76
CA ALA A 505 -18.17 -5.91 11.41
C ALA A 505 -18.79 -7.29 11.70
N GLU A 506 -19.48 -7.44 12.84
CA GLU A 506 -20.17 -8.68 13.20
C GLU A 506 -21.28 -9.02 12.19
N TYR A 507 -22.10 -8.04 11.84
CA TYR A 507 -23.18 -8.22 10.85
C TYR A 507 -22.66 -8.73 9.50
N TRP A 508 -21.64 -8.07 8.94
CA TRP A 508 -21.12 -8.49 7.63
C TRP A 508 -20.39 -9.84 7.66
N LEU A 509 -19.70 -10.16 8.74
CA LEU A 509 -19.03 -11.46 8.87
C LEU A 509 -19.98 -12.62 9.21
N SER A 510 -20.94 -12.39 10.12
CA SER A 510 -21.78 -13.46 10.65
C SER A 510 -23.08 -13.64 9.88
N ASP A 511 -23.76 -12.51 9.52
CA ASP A 511 -25.04 -12.56 8.86
C ASP A 511 -24.92 -12.58 7.33
N MET A 512 -23.92 -11.88 6.77
CA MET A 512 -23.67 -11.79 5.34
C MET A 512 -22.58 -12.75 4.84
N ASP A 513 -21.81 -13.37 5.75
CA ASP A 513 -20.77 -14.37 5.50
C ASP A 513 -19.62 -13.92 4.58
N ILE A 514 -19.25 -12.63 4.62
CA ILE A 514 -18.07 -12.16 3.89
C ILE A 514 -16.77 -12.68 4.50
N ASP A 515 -15.66 -12.60 3.75
CA ASP A 515 -14.38 -13.17 4.12
C ASP A 515 -13.33 -12.15 4.59
N GLY A 516 -13.71 -10.88 4.64
CA GLY A 516 -12.81 -9.83 5.13
C GLY A 516 -13.18 -8.43 4.71
N PHE A 517 -12.31 -7.49 5.07
CA PHE A 517 -12.49 -6.06 4.84
C PHE A 517 -11.28 -5.42 4.20
N ARG A 518 -11.53 -4.53 3.25
CA ARG A 518 -10.60 -3.45 2.92
C ARG A 518 -11.02 -2.23 3.72
N LEU A 519 -10.09 -1.62 4.41
CA LEU A 519 -10.33 -0.51 5.33
C LEU A 519 -9.80 0.78 4.70
N ASP A 520 -10.75 1.67 4.42
CA ASP A 520 -10.51 2.97 3.80
C ASP A 520 -9.86 3.92 4.80
N VAL A 521 -8.86 4.69 4.37
CA VAL A 521 -8.12 5.71 5.15
C VAL A 521 -7.93 5.38 6.64
N PRO A 522 -7.40 4.19 6.98
CA PRO A 522 -7.33 3.75 8.38
C PRO A 522 -6.42 4.63 9.24
N ASN A 523 -5.52 5.39 8.64
CA ASN A 523 -4.68 6.37 9.33
C ASN A 523 -5.48 7.57 9.89
N GLU A 524 -6.73 7.74 9.49
CA GLU A 524 -7.63 8.77 10.02
C GLU A 524 -8.53 8.26 11.17
N VAL A 525 -8.27 7.04 11.65
CA VAL A 525 -8.95 6.43 12.80
C VAL A 525 -7.90 6.00 13.82
N PRO A 526 -8.12 6.15 15.14
CA PRO A 526 -7.11 5.85 16.16
C PRO A 526 -6.56 4.43 16.11
N PHE A 527 -5.26 4.25 16.29
CA PHE A 527 -4.60 2.95 16.33
C PHE A 527 -5.23 1.98 17.37
N TRP A 528 -5.55 2.46 18.59
CA TRP A 528 -6.14 1.63 19.61
C TRP A 528 -7.50 1.02 19.20
N PHE A 529 -8.26 1.71 18.33
CA PHE A 529 -9.53 1.20 17.81
C PHE A 529 -9.28 0.01 16.87
N TRP A 530 -8.29 0.09 15.98
CA TRP A 530 -8.00 -0.98 15.02
C TRP A 530 -7.60 -2.28 15.71
N LYS A 531 -6.95 -2.20 16.88
CA LYS A 531 -6.68 -3.37 17.71
C LYS A 531 -7.97 -4.05 18.17
N LEU A 532 -8.93 -3.29 18.71
CA LEU A 532 -10.25 -3.81 19.08
C LEU A 532 -11.01 -4.38 17.89
N PHE A 533 -10.93 -3.70 16.75
CA PHE A 533 -11.56 -4.14 15.51
C PHE A 533 -11.00 -5.48 15.05
N ARG A 534 -9.67 -5.61 14.99
CA ARG A 534 -9.02 -6.89 14.68
C ARG A 534 -9.42 -8.00 15.65
N GLU A 535 -9.36 -7.75 16.96
CA GLU A 535 -9.77 -8.71 17.99
C GLU A 535 -11.21 -9.19 17.76
N LYS A 536 -12.14 -8.26 17.47
CA LYS A 536 -13.53 -8.57 17.16
C LYS A 536 -13.66 -9.43 15.91
N VAL A 537 -13.06 -9.01 14.79
CA VAL A 537 -13.10 -9.70 13.51
C VAL A 537 -12.53 -11.12 13.63
N LYS A 538 -11.33 -11.25 14.20
CA LYS A 538 -10.66 -12.55 14.34
C LYS A 538 -11.35 -13.48 15.34
N SER A 539 -12.10 -12.94 16.29
CA SER A 539 -12.94 -13.75 17.20
C SER A 539 -14.14 -14.38 16.52
N ILE A 540 -14.65 -13.74 15.45
CA ILE A 540 -15.79 -14.21 14.66
C ILE A 540 -15.30 -15.17 13.55
N LYS A 541 -14.37 -14.70 12.73
CA LYS A 541 -13.80 -15.43 11.58
C LYS A 541 -12.26 -15.33 11.64
N PRO A 542 -11.56 -16.28 12.27
CA PRO A 542 -10.10 -16.19 12.50
C PRO A 542 -9.27 -16.00 11.23
N ASP A 543 -9.76 -16.51 10.10
CA ASP A 543 -9.15 -16.41 8.79
C ASP A 543 -9.70 -15.27 7.92
N ALA A 544 -10.49 -14.34 8.47
CA ALA A 544 -10.92 -13.15 7.76
C ALA A 544 -9.70 -12.29 7.36
N TYR A 545 -9.70 -11.75 6.14
CA TYR A 545 -8.63 -10.91 5.62
C TYR A 545 -8.86 -9.44 5.97
N LEU A 546 -7.89 -8.82 6.64
CA LEU A 546 -7.89 -7.40 6.95
C LEU A 546 -6.79 -6.69 6.16
N VAL A 547 -7.19 -5.85 5.21
CA VAL A 547 -6.27 -5.07 4.36
C VAL A 547 -6.54 -3.57 4.51
N GLY A 548 -5.51 -2.81 4.92
CA GLY A 548 -5.62 -1.35 5.07
C GLY A 548 -5.25 -0.61 3.79
N GLU A 549 -5.92 0.50 3.51
CA GLU A 549 -5.50 1.42 2.48
C GLU A 549 -4.49 2.41 3.04
N LEU A 550 -3.22 2.21 2.74
CA LEU A 550 -2.14 3.11 3.14
C LEU A 550 -1.23 3.35 1.94
N TRP A 551 -1.11 4.62 1.55
CA TRP A 551 -0.39 5.01 0.33
C TRP A 551 1.12 5.08 0.49
N SER A 552 1.59 5.19 1.72
CA SER A 552 3.01 5.29 2.07
C SER A 552 3.50 4.05 2.82
N ASN A 553 4.66 4.13 3.45
CA ASN A 553 5.18 3.06 4.31
C ASN A 553 4.19 2.78 5.46
N ALA A 554 3.78 1.52 5.56
CA ALA A 554 2.76 1.07 6.50
C ALA A 554 3.27 0.01 7.51
N VAL A 555 4.57 0.01 7.79
CA VAL A 555 5.21 -1.00 8.67
C VAL A 555 4.54 -1.07 10.05
N ASP A 556 4.18 0.07 10.63
CA ASP A 556 3.52 0.13 11.93
C ASP A 556 2.10 -0.45 11.94
N TRP A 557 1.49 -0.61 10.76
CA TRP A 557 0.12 -1.06 10.58
C TRP A 557 -0.01 -2.55 10.32
N VAL A 558 1.09 -3.23 9.95
CA VAL A 558 1.07 -4.63 9.52
C VAL A 558 1.68 -5.52 10.59
N ASN A 559 0.84 -5.99 11.49
CA ASN A 559 1.21 -6.85 12.61
C ASN A 559 -0.04 -7.53 13.21
N ASP A 560 0.12 -8.28 14.30
CA ASP A 560 -0.95 -8.99 14.99
C ASP A 560 -1.93 -8.09 15.76
N ASP A 561 -1.62 -6.80 15.91
CA ASP A 561 -2.53 -5.82 16.55
C ASP A 561 -3.48 -5.16 15.54
N TYR A 562 -3.08 -5.03 14.23
CA TYR A 562 -3.84 -4.21 13.27
C TYR A 562 -4.23 -4.99 12.01
N PHE A 563 -3.44 -4.91 10.93
CA PHE A 563 -3.83 -5.47 9.64
C PHE A 563 -2.96 -6.65 9.22
N ASP A 564 -3.55 -7.59 8.46
CA ASP A 564 -2.82 -8.70 7.87
C ASP A 564 -1.90 -8.22 6.75
N ALA A 565 -2.34 -7.20 6.00
CA ALA A 565 -1.65 -6.61 4.86
C ALA A 565 -2.17 -5.20 4.56
N VAL A 566 -1.59 -4.57 3.57
CA VAL A 566 -2.07 -3.30 3.00
C VAL A 566 -2.18 -3.36 1.48
N MET A 567 -2.91 -2.41 0.89
CA MET A 567 -2.81 -2.10 -0.53
C MET A 567 -1.39 -1.60 -0.81
N ASN A 568 -0.64 -2.33 -1.62
CA ASN A 568 0.81 -2.17 -1.75
C ASN A 568 1.18 -1.05 -2.72
N TYR A 569 0.84 0.19 -2.37
CA TYR A 569 1.19 1.38 -3.16
C TYR A 569 2.69 1.63 -3.16
N ALA A 570 3.29 1.83 -1.98
CA ALA A 570 4.66 2.31 -1.84
C ALA A 570 5.72 1.33 -2.39
N TYR A 571 5.54 0.03 -2.18
CA TYR A 571 6.56 -0.97 -2.50
C TYR A 571 6.19 -1.92 -3.65
N PHE A 572 5.04 -1.69 -4.30
CA PHE A 572 4.68 -2.42 -5.52
C PHE A 572 4.22 -1.46 -6.63
N LYS A 573 3.08 -0.75 -6.43
CA LYS A 573 2.51 0.11 -7.47
C LYS A 573 3.52 1.16 -7.95
N ASP A 574 4.11 1.92 -7.04
CA ASP A 574 5.03 3.00 -7.38
C ASP A 574 6.32 2.52 -8.06
N PRO A 575 7.02 1.47 -7.57
CA PRO A 575 8.13 0.87 -8.31
C PRO A 575 7.74 0.37 -9.70
N VAL A 576 6.60 -0.32 -9.84
CA VAL A 576 6.09 -0.82 -11.12
C VAL A 576 5.81 0.33 -12.10
N MET A 577 5.16 1.39 -11.62
CA MET A 577 4.90 2.59 -12.42
C MET A 577 6.21 3.25 -12.87
N ARG A 578 7.19 3.41 -11.97
CA ARG A 578 8.47 4.04 -12.31
C ARG A 578 9.29 3.21 -13.30
N PHE A 579 9.31 1.89 -13.15
CA PHE A 579 10.13 1.01 -14.00
C PHE A 579 9.46 0.69 -15.34
N PHE A 580 8.24 0.14 -15.33
CA PHE A 580 7.59 -0.33 -16.56
C PHE A 580 6.86 0.78 -17.33
N ASN A 581 6.14 1.66 -16.63
CA ASN A 581 5.33 2.70 -17.29
C ASN A 581 6.19 3.92 -17.65
N MET A 582 6.71 4.61 -16.64
CA MET A 582 7.43 5.87 -16.83
C MET A 582 8.86 5.66 -17.33
N ARG A 583 9.46 4.49 -17.08
CA ARG A 583 10.86 4.15 -17.41
C ARG A 583 11.87 5.14 -16.80
N LYS A 584 11.56 5.65 -15.60
CA LYS A 584 12.35 6.64 -14.85
C LYS A 584 13.39 6.04 -13.91
N CYS A 585 13.47 4.73 -13.80
CA CYS A 585 14.52 4.05 -13.01
C CYS A 585 15.07 2.84 -13.77
N ASN A 586 16.25 2.40 -13.39
CA ASN A 586 16.87 1.18 -13.93
C ASN A 586 16.52 -0.04 -13.06
N ALA A 587 16.89 -1.24 -13.54
CA ALA A 587 16.60 -2.50 -12.85
C ALA A 587 17.24 -2.59 -11.45
N LYS A 588 18.39 -1.94 -11.20
CA LYS A 588 19.01 -1.94 -9.85
C LYS A 588 18.18 -1.14 -8.86
N THR A 589 17.72 0.03 -9.25
CA THR A 589 16.82 0.84 -8.41
C THR A 589 15.50 0.12 -8.16
N PHE A 590 14.91 -0.47 -9.21
CA PHE A 590 13.69 -1.26 -9.10
C PHE A 590 13.86 -2.44 -8.11
N ASP A 591 14.96 -3.22 -8.24
CA ASP A 591 15.28 -4.33 -7.34
C ASP A 591 15.43 -3.88 -5.88
N ARG A 592 16.13 -2.76 -5.65
CA ARG A 592 16.29 -2.17 -4.31
C ARG A 592 14.94 -1.83 -3.69
N ASP A 593 14.07 -1.14 -4.42
CA ASP A 593 12.79 -0.68 -3.92
C ASP A 593 11.86 -1.87 -3.58
N LEU A 594 11.86 -2.91 -4.41
CA LEU A 594 11.13 -4.15 -4.15
C LEU A 594 11.66 -4.89 -2.91
N LYS A 595 12.97 -5.00 -2.76
CA LYS A 595 13.60 -5.64 -1.59
C LYS A 595 13.31 -4.87 -0.31
N GLN A 596 13.30 -3.55 -0.36
CA GLN A 596 12.92 -2.73 0.78
C GLN A 596 11.51 -3.08 1.26
N GLY A 597 10.55 -3.24 0.37
CA GLY A 597 9.20 -3.69 0.72
C GLY A 597 9.19 -5.09 1.36
N LEU A 598 9.88 -6.06 0.74
CA LEU A 598 9.95 -7.43 1.27
C LEU A 598 10.61 -7.53 2.65
N LEU A 599 11.56 -6.64 2.95
CA LEU A 599 12.31 -6.64 4.20
C LEU A 599 11.64 -5.83 5.30
N SER A 600 10.81 -4.85 4.94
CA SER A 600 10.11 -3.97 5.89
C SER A 600 8.95 -4.66 6.59
N TYR A 601 8.28 -5.60 5.92
CA TYR A 601 7.11 -6.29 6.45
C TYR A 601 7.40 -7.72 6.92
N PRO A 602 6.59 -8.28 7.83
CA PRO A 602 6.65 -9.70 8.18
C PRO A 602 6.50 -10.59 6.92
N THR A 603 7.25 -11.68 6.84
CA THR A 603 7.26 -12.57 5.67
C THR A 603 5.86 -13.06 5.30
N GLN A 604 5.05 -13.46 6.28
CA GLN A 604 3.68 -13.93 6.04
C GLN A 604 2.78 -12.83 5.46
N SER A 605 2.98 -11.58 5.84
CA SER A 605 2.26 -10.43 5.27
C SER A 605 2.70 -10.11 3.85
N THR A 606 4.00 -10.20 3.55
CA THR A 606 4.48 -9.95 2.18
C THR A 606 3.84 -10.90 1.17
N GLN A 607 3.50 -12.13 1.59
CA GLN A 607 2.84 -13.13 0.75
C GLN A 607 1.37 -12.80 0.44
N ILE A 608 0.74 -11.92 1.23
CA ILE A 608 -0.67 -11.55 1.09
C ILE A 608 -0.89 -10.04 0.87
N MET A 609 0.18 -9.26 0.64
CA MET A 609 0.05 -7.85 0.25
C MET A 609 -0.79 -7.73 -1.02
N MET A 610 -1.75 -6.80 -1.04
CA MET A 610 -2.56 -6.53 -2.22
C MET A 610 -1.75 -5.72 -3.23
N ASN A 611 -1.24 -6.40 -4.24
CA ASN A 611 -0.38 -5.81 -5.27
C ASN A 611 -1.23 -5.25 -6.41
N LEU A 612 -1.45 -3.95 -6.40
CA LEU A 612 -2.22 -3.24 -7.42
C LEU A 612 -1.30 -2.51 -8.40
N ILE A 613 -1.76 -2.30 -9.63
CA ILE A 613 -1.13 -1.39 -10.58
C ILE A 613 -1.95 -0.10 -10.74
N ASP A 614 -3.23 -0.17 -10.46
CA ASP A 614 -4.20 0.92 -10.40
C ASP A 614 -5.39 0.55 -9.50
N SER A 615 -6.36 1.46 -9.35
CA SER A 615 -7.56 1.28 -8.56
C SER A 615 -8.65 2.29 -8.98
N HIS A 616 -9.75 2.31 -8.25
CA HIS A 616 -10.85 3.27 -8.43
C HIS A 616 -10.47 4.74 -8.07
N ASP A 617 -9.32 4.98 -7.44
CA ASP A 617 -8.83 6.31 -7.01
C ASP A 617 -7.64 6.79 -7.84
N THR A 618 -7.23 6.03 -8.84
CA THR A 618 -6.05 6.37 -9.64
C THR A 618 -6.37 6.28 -11.14
N TYR A 619 -5.53 6.93 -11.95
CA TYR A 619 -5.53 6.65 -13.39
C TYR A 619 -5.45 5.16 -13.64
N ARG A 620 -6.23 4.64 -14.59
CA ARG A 620 -6.00 3.29 -15.08
C ARG A 620 -4.59 3.15 -15.64
N TYR A 621 -3.96 2.01 -15.41
CA TYR A 621 -2.57 1.81 -15.81
C TYR A 621 -2.35 2.07 -17.32
N LEU A 622 -3.25 1.56 -18.16
CA LEU A 622 -3.16 1.74 -19.62
C LEU A 622 -3.31 3.22 -20.03
N GLU A 623 -4.15 4.00 -19.35
CA GLU A 623 -4.26 5.45 -19.57
C GLU A 623 -2.93 6.14 -19.27
N SER A 624 -2.35 5.86 -18.11
CA SER A 624 -1.03 6.38 -17.71
C SER A 624 0.09 5.94 -18.66
N ALA A 625 -0.07 4.80 -19.34
CA ALA A 625 0.85 4.29 -20.35
C ALA A 625 0.61 4.90 -21.74
N GLY A 626 -0.36 5.83 -21.89
CA GLY A 626 -0.71 6.43 -23.17
C GLY A 626 -1.30 5.45 -24.19
N GLY A 627 -1.99 4.41 -23.70
CA GLY A 627 -2.58 3.34 -24.53
C GLY A 627 -1.59 2.26 -24.99
N ASP A 628 -0.37 2.25 -24.46
CA ASP A 628 0.65 1.24 -24.83
C ASP A 628 0.38 -0.10 -24.11
N ILE A 629 -0.28 -1.01 -24.81
CA ILE A 629 -0.60 -2.38 -24.35
C ILE A 629 0.65 -3.16 -23.96
N SER A 630 1.81 -2.90 -24.57
CA SER A 630 3.04 -3.61 -24.23
C SER A 630 3.49 -3.29 -22.80
N ARG A 631 3.36 -2.04 -22.36
CA ARG A 631 3.67 -1.64 -20.98
C ARG A 631 2.71 -2.26 -19.98
N LEU A 632 1.41 -2.32 -20.30
CA LEU A 632 0.43 -3.01 -19.46
C LEU A 632 0.79 -4.50 -19.33
N LYS A 633 1.06 -5.18 -20.45
CA LYS A 633 1.47 -6.60 -20.43
C LYS A 633 2.71 -6.85 -19.58
N MET A 634 3.70 -5.93 -19.59
CA MET A 634 4.91 -6.06 -18.78
C MET A 634 4.61 -5.91 -17.28
N ALA A 635 3.78 -4.95 -16.89
CA ALA A 635 3.37 -4.74 -15.51
C ALA A 635 2.58 -5.95 -14.96
N VAL A 636 1.62 -6.45 -15.73
CA VAL A 636 0.82 -7.62 -15.36
C VAL A 636 1.66 -8.89 -15.30
N PHE A 637 2.60 -9.07 -16.24
CA PHE A 637 3.55 -10.17 -16.22
C PHE A 637 4.34 -10.19 -14.91
N PHE A 638 4.83 -9.02 -14.50
CA PHE A 638 5.53 -8.89 -13.21
C PHE A 638 4.59 -9.12 -12.04
N GLN A 639 3.41 -8.52 -12.02
CA GLN A 639 2.41 -8.63 -10.97
C GLN A 639 2.04 -10.10 -10.69
N MET A 640 1.81 -10.91 -11.73
CA MET A 640 1.41 -12.32 -11.60
C MET A 640 2.55 -13.23 -11.15
N THR A 641 3.81 -12.80 -11.31
CA THR A 641 4.99 -13.61 -10.97
C THR A 641 5.70 -13.18 -9.69
N TYR A 642 5.38 -11.99 -9.19
CA TYR A 642 6.00 -11.44 -7.98
C TYR A 642 5.38 -11.98 -6.68
N VAL A 643 5.99 -11.63 -5.52
CA VAL A 643 5.50 -11.96 -4.17
C VAL A 643 4.27 -11.11 -3.83
N GLY A 644 3.29 -11.68 -3.18
CA GLY A 644 2.04 -11.01 -2.82
C GLY A 644 0.87 -11.45 -3.71
N VAL A 645 -0.29 -10.84 -3.54
CA VAL A 645 -1.53 -11.21 -4.22
C VAL A 645 -1.85 -10.21 -5.32
N PRO A 646 -1.93 -10.64 -6.59
CA PRO A 646 -2.30 -9.76 -7.68
C PRO A 646 -3.71 -9.18 -7.47
N HIS A 647 -3.84 -7.89 -7.71
CA HIS A 647 -5.11 -7.16 -7.71
C HIS A 647 -5.38 -6.63 -9.12
N ILE A 648 -6.55 -6.89 -9.65
CA ILE A 648 -7.03 -6.44 -10.95
C ILE A 648 -8.20 -5.48 -10.71
N TRP A 649 -8.09 -4.26 -11.19
CA TRP A 649 -9.21 -3.33 -11.27
C TRP A 649 -10.10 -3.74 -12.45
N TYR A 650 -11.43 -3.84 -12.25
CA TYR A 650 -12.33 -4.35 -13.29
C TYR A 650 -12.10 -3.68 -14.65
N GLY A 651 -11.95 -4.49 -15.69
CA GLY A 651 -11.76 -4.02 -17.05
C GLY A 651 -10.29 -3.81 -17.48
N ASP A 652 -9.31 -3.94 -16.59
CA ASP A 652 -7.89 -3.90 -16.98
C ASP A 652 -7.53 -5.06 -17.90
N GLU A 653 -8.13 -6.22 -17.66
CA GLU A 653 -7.92 -7.43 -18.46
C GLU A 653 -8.45 -7.33 -19.89
N ILE A 654 -9.27 -6.31 -20.18
CA ILE A 654 -9.75 -5.98 -21.52
C ILE A 654 -9.22 -4.63 -22.01
N GLY A 655 -8.26 -4.03 -21.28
CA GLY A 655 -7.61 -2.79 -21.67
C GLY A 655 -8.52 -1.56 -21.60
N MET A 656 -9.35 -1.44 -20.58
CA MET A 656 -10.11 -0.22 -20.34
C MET A 656 -9.16 0.93 -19.99
N MET A 657 -9.47 2.11 -20.47
CA MET A 657 -8.77 3.36 -20.19
C MET A 657 -9.64 4.28 -19.33
N GLY A 658 -9.03 5.20 -18.62
CA GLY A 658 -9.69 6.22 -17.82
C GLY A 658 -8.67 7.00 -17.01
N ALA A 659 -8.80 8.33 -17.01
CA ALA A 659 -7.98 9.24 -16.25
C ALA A 659 -8.34 9.17 -14.74
N ASN A 660 -8.08 10.22 -13.98
CA ASN A 660 -8.44 10.27 -12.56
C ASN A 660 -9.95 10.07 -12.35
N ASP A 661 -10.36 9.71 -11.15
CA ASP A 661 -11.77 9.59 -10.82
C ASP A 661 -12.54 10.89 -11.15
N PRO A 662 -13.76 10.79 -11.63
CA PRO A 662 -14.56 9.58 -11.85
C PRO A 662 -14.28 8.84 -13.18
N ASP A 663 -13.36 9.29 -14.02
CA ASP A 663 -13.12 8.72 -15.36
C ASP A 663 -12.57 7.28 -15.30
N CYS A 664 -11.75 6.94 -14.31
CA CYS A 664 -11.28 5.55 -14.12
C CYS A 664 -12.42 4.56 -13.79
N ARG A 665 -13.63 5.07 -13.44
CA ARG A 665 -14.84 4.32 -13.05
C ARG A 665 -15.84 4.20 -14.19
N ARG A 666 -15.38 4.11 -15.45
CA ARG A 666 -16.24 3.89 -16.64
C ARG A 666 -16.95 2.54 -16.55
N PRO A 667 -18.19 2.39 -17.09
CA PRO A 667 -18.89 1.12 -17.12
C PRO A 667 -18.13 0.07 -17.90
N PHE A 668 -18.18 -1.20 -17.41
CA PHE A 668 -17.48 -2.31 -18.03
C PHE A 668 -17.95 -2.56 -19.47
N ASN A 669 -17.01 -2.69 -20.39
CA ASN A 669 -17.32 -2.93 -21.79
C ASN A 669 -17.54 -4.41 -22.10
N TRP A 670 -18.78 -4.88 -21.96
CA TRP A 670 -19.15 -6.28 -22.24
C TRP A 670 -19.14 -6.65 -23.75
N HIS A 671 -19.01 -5.66 -24.65
CA HIS A 671 -18.78 -5.89 -26.07
C HIS A 671 -17.31 -6.14 -26.43
N TYR A 672 -16.44 -6.32 -25.43
CA TYR A 672 -15.01 -6.58 -25.66
C TYR A 672 -14.74 -7.79 -26.58
N THR A 673 -15.65 -8.77 -26.61
CA THR A 673 -15.55 -9.98 -27.45
C THR A 673 -15.59 -9.69 -28.95
N GLU A 674 -16.04 -8.51 -29.35
CA GLU A 674 -16.04 -8.02 -30.74
C GLU A 674 -14.67 -7.45 -31.16
N ASP A 675 -13.76 -7.28 -30.21
CA ASP A 675 -12.42 -6.72 -30.40
C ASP A 675 -11.35 -7.78 -30.11
N ALA A 676 -10.67 -8.25 -31.13
CA ALA A 676 -9.68 -9.31 -31.03
C ALA A 676 -8.47 -8.95 -30.15
N GLU A 677 -8.10 -7.64 -30.05
CA GLU A 677 -7.00 -7.21 -29.19
C GLU A 677 -7.40 -7.30 -27.70
N LYS A 678 -8.62 -6.94 -27.35
CA LYS A 678 -9.15 -7.06 -26.00
C LYS A 678 -9.30 -8.53 -25.58
N VAL A 679 -9.80 -9.37 -26.48
CA VAL A 679 -9.85 -10.82 -26.24
C VAL A 679 -8.45 -11.38 -26.00
N SER A 680 -7.48 -11.04 -26.85
CA SER A 680 -6.09 -11.49 -26.69
C SER A 680 -5.45 -10.98 -25.41
N LEU A 681 -5.78 -9.78 -24.93
CA LEU A 681 -5.28 -9.26 -23.66
C LEU A 681 -5.87 -10.04 -22.49
N ARG A 682 -7.19 -10.30 -22.51
CA ARG A 682 -7.85 -11.13 -21.49
C ARG A 682 -7.26 -12.54 -21.43
N ASP A 683 -7.02 -13.16 -22.56
CA ASP A 683 -6.39 -14.49 -22.64
C ASP A 683 -4.97 -14.48 -22.06
N TYR A 684 -4.25 -13.38 -22.25
CA TYR A 684 -2.92 -13.18 -21.65
C TYR A 684 -2.99 -13.12 -20.11
N TYR A 685 -3.94 -12.35 -19.53
CA TYR A 685 -4.18 -12.34 -18.09
C TYR A 685 -4.52 -13.76 -17.57
N LYS A 686 -5.47 -14.41 -18.23
CA LYS A 686 -5.89 -15.79 -17.88
C LYS A 686 -4.71 -16.75 -17.88
N LYS A 687 -3.85 -16.71 -18.91
CA LYS A 687 -2.66 -17.57 -19.00
C LYS A 687 -1.66 -17.33 -17.88
N LEU A 688 -1.42 -16.07 -17.51
CA LEU A 688 -0.54 -15.73 -16.39
C LEU A 688 -1.12 -16.17 -15.04
N ILE A 689 -2.43 -16.06 -14.85
CA ILE A 689 -3.13 -16.53 -13.65
C ILE A 689 -3.01 -18.08 -13.56
N GLU A 690 -3.18 -18.80 -14.67
CA GLU A 690 -2.98 -20.26 -14.73
C GLU A 690 -1.54 -20.62 -14.34
N ILE A 691 -0.53 -19.96 -14.91
CA ILE A 691 0.88 -20.19 -14.58
C ILE A 691 1.14 -19.97 -13.09
N ARG A 692 0.57 -18.90 -12.50
CA ARG A 692 0.69 -18.63 -11.05
C ARG A 692 0.04 -19.73 -10.22
N LYS A 693 -1.16 -20.20 -10.58
CA LYS A 693 -1.89 -21.25 -9.87
C LYS A 693 -1.17 -22.61 -9.94
N GLU A 694 -0.58 -22.95 -11.07
CA GLU A 694 0.12 -24.21 -11.29
C GLU A 694 1.50 -24.28 -10.61
N ASN A 695 2.11 -23.14 -10.26
CA ASN A 695 3.44 -23.08 -9.69
C ASN A 695 3.40 -22.48 -8.28
N SER A 696 3.44 -23.34 -7.25
CA SER A 696 3.36 -22.94 -5.83
C SER A 696 4.43 -21.91 -5.44
N CYS A 697 5.62 -22.00 -6.02
CA CYS A 697 6.70 -21.05 -5.75
C CYS A 697 6.35 -19.59 -6.15
N LEU A 698 5.45 -19.38 -7.10
CA LEU A 698 5.00 -18.02 -7.46
C LEU A 698 4.06 -17.42 -6.39
N ARG A 699 3.43 -18.25 -5.56
CA ARG A 699 2.53 -17.84 -4.48
C ARG A 699 3.29 -17.65 -3.17
N THR A 700 3.99 -18.68 -2.69
CA THR A 700 4.60 -18.71 -1.36
C THR A 700 6.13 -18.90 -1.37
N GLY A 701 6.73 -19.11 -2.55
CA GLY A 701 8.17 -19.35 -2.66
C GLY A 701 9.04 -18.15 -2.29
N SER A 702 10.30 -18.44 -2.03
CA SER A 702 11.34 -17.44 -1.81
C SER A 702 11.53 -16.56 -3.06
N PHE A 703 12.15 -15.42 -2.85
CA PHE A 703 12.49 -14.47 -3.90
C PHE A 703 13.99 -14.20 -3.87
N SER A 704 14.66 -14.28 -5.03
CA SER A 704 16.05 -13.88 -5.16
C SER A 704 16.32 -13.28 -6.55
N THR A 705 17.07 -12.19 -6.59
CA THR A 705 17.45 -11.52 -7.84
C THR A 705 18.49 -12.35 -8.60
N LEU A 706 18.25 -12.57 -9.89
CA LEU A 706 19.18 -13.22 -10.81
C LEU A 706 19.99 -12.22 -11.62
N ILE A 707 19.35 -11.14 -12.08
CA ILE A 707 19.96 -10.09 -12.88
C ILE A 707 19.20 -8.76 -12.66
N ALA A 708 19.97 -7.68 -12.51
CA ALA A 708 19.46 -6.30 -12.52
C ALA A 708 20.48 -5.43 -13.27
N ASP A 709 20.27 -5.28 -14.59
CA ASP A 709 21.22 -4.58 -15.48
C ASP A 709 20.49 -3.72 -16.50
N GLY A 710 20.70 -2.41 -16.45
CA GLY A 710 20.02 -1.46 -17.31
C GLY A 710 18.50 -1.57 -17.18
N MET A 711 17.82 -1.98 -18.24
CA MET A 711 16.37 -2.24 -18.27
C MET A 711 16.03 -3.74 -18.27
N VAL A 712 17.01 -4.61 -17.98
CA VAL A 712 16.79 -6.06 -17.84
C VAL A 712 16.72 -6.42 -16.37
N TYR A 713 15.62 -7.04 -15.98
CA TYR A 713 15.41 -7.51 -14.63
C TYR A 713 15.04 -8.99 -14.61
N GLY A 714 15.64 -9.76 -13.70
CA GLY A 714 15.32 -11.18 -13.57
C GLY A 714 15.46 -11.65 -12.13
N PHE A 715 14.57 -12.56 -11.74
CA PHE A 715 14.51 -13.11 -10.41
C PHE A 715 14.09 -14.58 -10.42
N LEU A 716 14.39 -15.27 -9.33
CA LEU A 716 14.04 -16.66 -9.07
C LEU A 716 12.98 -16.69 -7.99
N ARG A 717 11.92 -17.48 -8.22
CA ARG A 717 10.95 -17.92 -7.22
C ARG A 717 11.16 -19.40 -6.97
N SER A 718 11.28 -19.81 -5.70
CA SER A 718 11.57 -21.21 -5.38
C SER A 718 10.93 -21.63 -4.07
N ASP A 719 10.38 -22.83 -4.03
CA ASP A 719 9.92 -23.54 -2.84
C ASP A 719 10.43 -25.00 -2.85
N GLU A 720 9.94 -25.83 -1.96
CA GLU A 720 10.32 -27.24 -1.87
C GLU A 720 9.87 -28.07 -3.10
N ASN A 721 8.86 -27.59 -3.83
CA ASN A 721 8.20 -28.34 -4.91
C ASN A 721 8.58 -27.82 -6.30
N SER A 722 8.89 -26.54 -6.43
CA SER A 722 9.07 -25.88 -7.73
C SER A 722 10.10 -24.76 -7.68
N SER A 723 10.65 -24.46 -8.85
CA SER A 723 11.57 -23.33 -9.03
C SER A 723 11.35 -22.74 -10.43
N VAL A 724 11.08 -21.45 -10.48
CA VAL A 724 10.76 -20.71 -11.71
C VAL A 724 11.62 -19.47 -11.78
N ALA A 725 12.34 -19.31 -12.89
CA ALA A 725 13.11 -18.09 -13.19
C ALA A 725 12.29 -17.18 -14.12
N ILE A 726 12.19 -15.93 -13.73
CA ILE A 726 11.49 -14.88 -14.48
C ILE A 726 12.54 -13.89 -15.00
N ILE A 727 12.52 -13.58 -16.30
CA ILE A 727 13.44 -12.63 -16.91
C ILE A 727 12.64 -11.68 -17.77
N ILE A 728 12.88 -10.39 -17.59
CA ILE A 728 12.13 -9.29 -18.17
C ILE A 728 13.10 -8.37 -18.91
N ASN A 729 12.81 -8.10 -20.18
CA ASN A 729 13.46 -7.06 -20.97
C ASN A 729 12.50 -5.86 -21.12
N ASN A 730 12.64 -4.87 -20.26
CA ASN A 730 11.89 -3.61 -20.33
C ASN A 730 12.57 -2.57 -21.24
N ASP A 731 13.54 -2.98 -22.08
CA ASP A 731 14.16 -2.10 -23.09
C ASP A 731 13.32 -2.07 -24.38
N THR A 732 13.50 -1.04 -25.17
CA THR A 732 12.94 -0.92 -26.53
C THR A 732 13.75 -1.66 -27.59
N LYS A 733 14.80 -2.37 -27.18
CA LYS A 733 15.69 -3.14 -28.04
C LYS A 733 15.75 -4.59 -27.57
N VAL A 734 16.03 -5.48 -28.50
CA VAL A 734 16.36 -6.88 -28.22
C VAL A 734 17.59 -6.94 -27.31
N ARG A 735 17.55 -7.81 -26.31
CA ARG A 735 18.65 -8.03 -25.35
C ARG A 735 19.04 -9.49 -25.29
N LEU A 736 20.35 -9.76 -25.40
CA LEU A 736 20.93 -11.07 -25.13
C LEU A 736 21.23 -11.15 -23.64
N VAL A 737 20.59 -12.08 -22.93
CA VAL A 737 20.72 -12.28 -21.49
C VAL A 737 21.39 -13.60 -21.21
N LYS A 738 22.34 -13.61 -20.25
CA LYS A 738 23.06 -14.80 -19.81
C LYS A 738 22.90 -14.94 -18.31
N ILE A 739 22.23 -16.00 -17.88
CA ILE A 739 22.01 -16.27 -16.45
C ILE A 739 22.50 -17.66 -16.06
N PRO A 740 23.05 -17.83 -14.86
CA PRO A 740 23.37 -19.14 -14.33
C PRO A 740 22.08 -19.90 -14.02
N ILE A 741 21.95 -21.12 -14.52
CA ILE A 741 20.83 -22.02 -14.21
C ILE A 741 21.40 -23.42 -14.02
N ASP A 742 21.18 -24.01 -12.84
CA ASP A 742 21.63 -25.36 -12.51
C ASP A 742 20.60 -26.42 -12.94
N LYS A 743 20.34 -26.46 -14.24
CA LYS A 743 19.47 -27.44 -14.92
C LYS A 743 20.05 -27.77 -16.28
N LYS A 744 19.61 -28.85 -16.91
CA LYS A 744 20.03 -29.20 -18.28
C LYS A 744 19.17 -28.54 -19.36
N ALA A 745 17.92 -28.30 -19.03
CA ALA A 745 16.94 -27.63 -19.88
C ALA A 745 15.90 -26.94 -19.03
N VAL A 746 15.23 -25.95 -19.59
CA VAL A 746 14.07 -25.26 -19.01
C VAL A 746 12.98 -25.07 -20.06
N ILE A 747 11.73 -25.04 -19.62
CA ILE A 747 10.56 -24.79 -20.48
C ILE A 747 10.03 -23.38 -20.18
N GLU A 748 9.83 -22.59 -21.20
CA GLU A 748 9.14 -21.32 -21.14
C GLU A 748 7.62 -21.55 -21.09
N LEU A 749 6.96 -21.09 -20.03
CA LEU A 749 5.58 -21.49 -19.71
C LEU A 749 4.49 -20.78 -20.53
N LEU A 750 4.78 -19.62 -21.15
CA LEU A 750 3.82 -18.94 -22.03
C LEU A 750 3.75 -19.58 -23.42
N THR A 751 4.88 -20.05 -23.92
CA THR A 751 5.02 -20.55 -25.31
C THR A 751 5.30 -22.04 -25.39
N GLU A 752 5.54 -22.70 -24.25
CA GLU A 752 5.94 -24.11 -24.14
C GLU A 752 7.27 -24.46 -24.85
N LYS A 753 8.06 -23.43 -25.16
CA LYS A 753 9.34 -23.60 -25.84
C LYS A 753 10.41 -24.12 -24.85
N GLU A 754 11.14 -25.16 -25.27
CA GLU A 754 12.25 -25.69 -24.51
C GLU A 754 13.56 -24.98 -24.86
N PHE A 755 14.36 -24.65 -23.83
CA PHE A 755 15.70 -24.09 -23.95
C PHE A 755 16.72 -25.04 -23.32
N ILE A 756 17.77 -25.38 -24.06
CA ILE A 756 18.85 -26.23 -23.60
C ILE A 756 19.91 -25.37 -22.92
N ILE A 757 20.31 -25.74 -21.70
CA ILE A 757 21.33 -25.08 -20.92
C ILE A 757 22.72 -25.61 -21.33
N LYS A 758 23.65 -24.71 -21.62
CA LYS A 758 25.04 -25.03 -21.95
C LYS A 758 25.98 -24.49 -20.88
N ASP A 759 26.90 -25.32 -20.41
CA ASP A 759 27.93 -24.95 -19.41
C ASP A 759 27.34 -24.25 -18.14
N GLY A 760 26.15 -24.72 -17.68
CA GLY A 760 25.47 -24.17 -16.51
C GLY A 760 24.92 -22.75 -16.72
N LYS A 761 24.78 -22.28 -17.96
CA LYS A 761 24.24 -20.96 -18.30
C LYS A 761 23.16 -21.07 -19.36
N LEU A 762 22.07 -20.37 -19.12
CA LEU A 762 21.09 -20.07 -20.14
C LEU A 762 21.53 -18.81 -20.88
N GLU A 763 21.58 -18.90 -22.21
CA GLU A 763 21.75 -17.77 -23.10
C GLU A 763 20.46 -17.60 -23.90
N ILE A 764 19.78 -16.49 -23.70
CA ILE A 764 18.47 -16.21 -24.31
C ILE A 764 18.43 -14.80 -24.88
N GLU A 765 17.92 -14.70 -26.10
CA GLU A 765 17.58 -13.42 -26.73
C GLU A 765 16.13 -13.08 -26.39
N LEU A 766 15.92 -11.93 -25.77
CA LEU A 766 14.61 -11.41 -25.40
C LEU A 766 14.26 -10.24 -26.32
N ASP A 767 13.09 -10.33 -26.90
CA ASP A 767 12.52 -9.22 -27.66
C ASP A 767 12.36 -7.96 -26.82
N ALA A 768 12.22 -6.83 -27.46
CA ALA A 768 11.89 -5.57 -26.79
C ALA A 768 10.54 -5.71 -26.05
N MET A 769 10.45 -5.14 -24.84
CA MET A 769 9.23 -5.14 -24.04
C MET A 769 8.62 -6.56 -23.91
N SER A 770 9.45 -7.52 -23.46
CA SER A 770 9.04 -8.92 -23.33
C SER A 770 9.56 -9.55 -22.04
N GLY A 771 8.96 -10.67 -21.65
CA GLY A 771 9.39 -11.47 -20.52
C GLY A 771 9.22 -12.96 -20.77
N VAL A 772 9.96 -13.78 -20.02
CA VAL A 772 9.87 -15.24 -20.05
C VAL A 772 9.77 -15.80 -18.64
N VAL A 773 8.97 -16.86 -18.49
CA VAL A 773 8.79 -17.62 -17.26
C VAL A 773 9.33 -19.02 -17.48
N LEU A 774 10.46 -19.36 -16.85
CA LEU A 774 11.24 -20.55 -17.13
C LEU A 774 11.20 -21.54 -15.97
N ARG A 775 10.65 -22.72 -16.21
CA ARG A 775 10.55 -23.81 -15.22
C ARG A 775 11.50 -24.97 -15.51
#